data_74a97eb29e512d7858490b541994e525
#
_entry.id   74a97eb29e512d7858490b541994e525
#
_cell.length_a   1.000
_cell.length_b   1.000
_cell.length_c   1.000
_cell.angle_alpha   90.00
_cell.angle_beta   90.00
_cell.angle_gamma   90.00
#
_symmetry.space_group_name_H-M   'P 1'
#
loop_
_entity.id
_entity.type
_entity.pdbx_description
1 polymer ?
#
loop_
_entity_poly.entity_id
_entity_poly.type
_entity_poly.pdbx_seq_one_letter_code
_entity_poly.pdbx_strand_id
1 'polypeptide(L)'
;MEKNYIYTSNHGYELDVTIGKFAEQANGECYIKSGDTSLLVTAVASEKPREGIDFFPLICDFQEKLYAVGKIPGGFLKREGKASDEATLISRQMDRPLRPLFPENYYNDVQVIATVLSMDEDHLPDCLSTIGASIALGTSDIPFDGPVAAVSIGYVDGDFVVFPNEEQRKKSELDLTVAGSKDAINMVEAGANELNEAQMLEAMLLAHEEIGHISDFIQDIINEVGKEKNLVEVVVASELEEKITSDFAEDIKSSIRTTDKMERGEAIFNIEEAAKEKYLEDYPESEDEIHRVIDDIMKKEVRRMISIDKIRPDGRDLKEIRPLSAEAGLLPRVHGSGLFKRGQTQVLSVTTLGSPADVQIIDGLNREEIQKRYMHQYNFPPFSVGDVKPLRAPGRREIGHGHLAERALVPVLPDASDFPYTIRVVSEVLSSNGSSSQASICGSTLSLMDAGVPIKKPVAGIAMGLIKEEDSISILTDIQGLEDHLGDMDFKVAGTRDGITALQMDMKISGITREVLEESLANAKEARMQILDLIEATIEKPREDISDYAPRLFTIDIDPEKVRDVIGSGGKTINKIIDETGVTIETEDDGHITVASTDGASGKKAIEMIRAIVTDPQVGDVYTGKVTRIMNFGAFIEIAIGKEGLLHISQIDHARTDKVEDVLAVGDEVTVKVTEIDKQGRINLSRKALLEKPEREDKEDYKNNSKAEAWPADEDPRNK
;
A
#
# COMPACT_ATOMS: atom_id res chain seq x y z
N MET A 1 43.15 2.73 11.37
CA MET A 1 43.31 4.06 12.03
C MET A 1 42.07 4.86 11.66
N GLU A 2 41.34 5.38 12.65
CA GLU A 2 40.11 6.16 12.41
C GLU A 2 40.39 7.42 11.59
N LYS A 3 39.57 7.67 10.56
CA LYS A 3 39.61 8.88 9.72
C LYS A 3 38.20 9.43 9.56
N ASN A 4 38.11 10.77 9.54
CA ASN A 4 36.86 11.50 9.45
C ASN A 4 36.88 12.42 8.23
N TYR A 5 35.75 12.48 7.51
CA TYR A 5 35.56 13.28 6.30
C TYR A 5 34.21 14.01 6.39
N ILE A 6 34.16 15.24 5.92
CA ILE A 6 32.94 16.05 5.89
C ILE A 6 32.69 16.53 4.46
N TYR A 7 31.47 16.35 3.99
CA TYR A 7 30.95 16.93 2.76
C TYR A 7 29.84 17.91 3.09
N THR A 8 29.87 19.08 2.46
CA THR A 8 28.78 20.06 2.55
C THR A 8 28.30 20.38 1.15
N SER A 9 27.01 20.05 0.87
CA SER A 9 26.36 20.34 -0.38
C SER A 9 26.09 21.83 -0.58
N ASN A 10 26.02 22.28 -1.82
CA ASN A 10 25.57 23.63 -2.17
C ASN A 10 24.10 23.89 -1.74
N HIS A 11 23.34 22.86 -1.41
CA HIS A 11 21.98 22.91 -0.93
C HIS A 11 21.85 22.87 0.60
N GLY A 12 22.99 22.94 1.32
CA GLY A 12 23.02 22.96 2.80
C GLY A 12 22.92 21.58 3.46
N TYR A 13 22.99 20.49 2.69
CA TYR A 13 23.04 19.14 3.24
C TYR A 13 24.49 18.77 3.63
N GLU A 14 24.68 18.13 4.77
CA GLU A 14 25.98 17.76 5.30
C GLU A 14 26.08 16.25 5.54
N LEU A 15 27.21 15.66 5.13
CA LEU A 15 27.59 14.28 5.40
C LEU A 15 28.85 14.26 6.26
N ASP A 16 28.81 13.52 7.37
CA ASP A 16 29.95 13.21 8.24
C ASP A 16 30.25 11.71 8.13
N VAL A 17 31.42 11.36 7.64
CA VAL A 17 31.84 9.98 7.34
C VAL A 17 33.03 9.62 8.18
N THR A 18 32.93 8.51 8.92
CA THR A 18 34.04 7.94 9.71
C THR A 18 34.37 6.55 9.20
N ILE A 19 35.64 6.28 8.91
CA ILE A 19 36.18 4.99 8.47
C ILE A 19 37.19 4.47 9.51
N GLY A 20 37.26 3.16 9.72
CA GLY A 20 38.23 2.48 10.60
C GLY A 20 37.87 2.54 12.07
N LYS A 21 36.60 2.73 12.40
CA LYS A 21 36.08 2.82 13.78
C LYS A 21 35.30 1.58 14.23
N PHE A 22 34.50 1.00 13.35
CA PHE A 22 33.59 -0.08 13.66
C PHE A 22 33.83 -1.27 12.76
N ALA A 23 33.26 -2.45 13.11
CA ALA A 23 33.18 -3.64 12.25
C ALA A 23 34.51 -4.07 11.61
N GLU A 24 35.60 -4.15 12.38
CA GLU A 24 36.98 -4.44 11.93
C GLU A 24 37.12 -5.77 11.15
N GLN A 25 36.12 -6.67 11.21
CA GLN A 25 36.12 -7.96 10.48
C GLN A 25 35.49 -7.86 9.08
N ALA A 26 34.84 -6.76 8.76
CA ALA A 26 34.28 -6.54 7.43
C ALA A 26 35.38 -6.22 6.42
N ASN A 27 35.17 -6.55 5.14
CA ASN A 27 36.08 -6.15 4.07
C ASN A 27 36.13 -4.61 3.94
N GLY A 28 34.97 -3.96 4.09
CA GLY A 28 34.86 -2.51 4.19
C GLY A 28 33.72 -2.11 5.14
N GLU A 29 33.85 -0.93 5.73
CA GLU A 29 32.83 -0.34 6.60
C GLU A 29 32.78 1.17 6.47
N CYS A 30 31.64 1.74 6.82
CA CYS A 30 31.40 3.17 6.83
C CYS A 30 30.41 3.50 7.95
N TYR A 31 30.79 4.41 8.84
CA TYR A 31 29.84 5.08 9.72
C TYR A 31 29.53 6.45 9.14
N ILE A 32 28.30 6.63 8.68
CA ILE A 32 27.83 7.83 8.00
C ILE A 32 26.72 8.53 8.77
N LYS A 33 26.76 9.86 8.78
CA LYS A 33 25.78 10.72 9.46
C LYS A 33 25.33 11.86 8.59
N SER A 34 24.08 12.29 8.80
CA SER A 34 23.55 13.59 8.40
C SER A 34 22.58 14.04 9.48
N GLY A 35 22.77 15.24 10.03
CA GLY A 35 22.04 15.66 11.22
C GLY A 35 22.23 14.69 12.37
N ASP A 36 21.12 14.27 13.02
CA ASP A 36 21.12 13.26 14.09
C ASP A 36 20.87 11.82 13.55
N THR A 37 20.68 11.65 12.23
CA THR A 37 20.58 10.33 11.60
C THR A 37 21.96 9.75 11.37
N SER A 38 22.16 8.49 11.80
CA SER A 38 23.44 7.80 11.61
C SER A 38 23.25 6.31 11.29
N LEU A 39 24.08 5.82 10.38
CA LEU A 39 24.12 4.43 9.93
C LEU A 39 25.52 3.84 10.06
N LEU A 40 25.56 2.56 10.39
CA LEU A 40 26.75 1.72 10.15
C LEU A 40 26.46 0.87 8.91
N VAL A 41 27.31 1.02 7.89
CA VAL A 41 27.21 0.24 6.66
C VAL A 41 28.46 -0.62 6.52
N THR A 42 28.25 -1.91 6.27
CA THR A 42 29.33 -2.91 6.15
C THR A 42 29.22 -3.65 4.84
N ALA A 43 30.36 -4.00 4.24
CA ALA A 43 30.45 -4.83 3.05
C ALA A 43 31.38 -6.03 3.34
N VAL A 44 30.91 -7.22 3.02
CA VAL A 44 31.65 -8.48 3.20
C VAL A 44 31.47 -9.34 1.95
N ALA A 45 32.57 -9.96 1.48
CA ALA A 45 32.54 -10.94 0.41
C ALA A 45 33.06 -12.29 0.89
N SER A 46 32.55 -13.39 0.32
CA SER A 46 33.10 -14.72 0.52
C SER A 46 34.47 -14.84 -0.17
N GLU A 47 35.35 -15.69 0.36
CA GLU A 47 36.66 -15.94 -0.25
C GLU A 47 36.58 -16.67 -1.60
N LYS A 48 35.52 -17.44 -1.82
CA LYS A 48 35.29 -18.25 -3.03
C LYS A 48 33.80 -18.25 -3.38
N PRO A 49 33.45 -18.39 -4.67
CA PRO A 49 32.07 -18.63 -5.09
C PRO A 49 31.57 -19.99 -4.59
N ARG A 50 30.27 -20.16 -4.45
CA ARG A 50 29.61 -21.45 -4.20
C ARG A 50 29.71 -22.32 -5.45
N GLU A 51 29.78 -23.63 -5.28
CA GLU A 51 29.75 -24.58 -6.40
C GLU A 51 28.43 -24.52 -7.15
N GLY A 52 28.48 -24.49 -8.47
CA GLY A 52 27.30 -24.51 -9.35
C GLY A 52 26.49 -23.20 -9.35
N ILE A 53 27.11 -22.07 -8.99
CA ILE A 53 26.44 -20.76 -9.09
C ILE A 53 26.72 -20.12 -10.46
N ASP A 54 25.65 -19.68 -11.12
CA ASP A 54 25.64 -19.09 -12.47
C ASP A 54 25.24 -17.60 -12.46
N PHE A 55 25.02 -17.01 -11.27
CA PHE A 55 24.62 -15.61 -11.11
C PHE A 55 25.41 -14.93 -10.00
N PHE A 56 25.47 -13.61 -10.01
CA PHE A 56 26.10 -12.82 -8.94
C PHE A 56 25.19 -12.72 -7.69
N PRO A 57 25.58 -13.33 -6.56
CA PRO A 57 24.78 -13.37 -5.34
C PRO A 57 25.03 -12.14 -4.44
N LEU A 58 24.54 -10.96 -4.85
CA LEU A 58 24.53 -9.76 -4.02
C LEU A 58 23.32 -9.76 -3.09
N ILE A 59 23.57 -9.54 -1.80
CA ILE A 59 22.54 -9.35 -0.77
C ILE A 59 22.73 -7.98 -0.14
N CYS A 60 21.78 -7.08 -0.36
CA CYS A 60 21.68 -5.79 0.35
C CYS A 60 20.58 -5.89 1.40
N ASP A 61 20.91 -5.57 2.65
CA ASP A 61 19.98 -5.57 3.77
C ASP A 61 19.97 -4.21 4.48
N PHE A 62 18.78 -3.66 4.66
CA PHE A 62 18.55 -2.49 5.48
C PHE A 62 17.93 -2.92 6.81
N GLN A 63 18.55 -2.55 7.92
CA GLN A 63 18.11 -2.95 9.24
C GLN A 63 17.58 -1.76 10.04
N GLU A 64 16.26 -1.75 10.22
CA GLU A 64 15.59 -0.86 11.16
C GLU A 64 15.85 -1.31 12.58
N LYS A 65 16.32 -0.39 13.42
CA LYS A 65 16.48 -0.61 14.85
C LYS A 65 15.60 0.39 15.59
N LEU A 66 14.56 -0.08 16.25
CA LEU A 66 13.60 0.79 16.94
C LEU A 66 14.23 1.63 18.04
N TYR A 67 15.37 1.19 18.60
CA TYR A 67 16.16 2.01 19.52
C TYR A 67 16.69 3.30 18.88
N ALA A 68 16.84 3.34 17.54
CA ALA A 68 17.30 4.53 16.81
C ALA A 68 16.36 5.74 16.99
N VAL A 69 15.09 5.49 17.27
CA VAL A 69 14.05 6.49 17.59
C VAL A 69 13.52 6.37 19.03
N GLY A 70 14.25 5.65 19.90
CA GLY A 70 13.90 5.50 21.32
C GLY A 70 12.69 4.61 21.59
N LYS A 71 12.28 3.75 20.64
CA LYS A 71 11.14 2.83 20.77
C LYS A 71 11.56 1.43 21.22
N ILE A 72 10.65 0.75 21.93
CA ILE A 72 10.72 -0.69 22.21
C ILE A 72 9.74 -1.39 21.26
N PRO A 73 10.15 -2.45 20.54
CA PRO A 73 9.27 -3.18 19.63
C PRO A 73 7.93 -3.58 20.28
N GLY A 74 6.80 -3.31 19.57
CA GLY A 74 5.44 -3.54 20.09
C GLY A 74 5.11 -5.02 20.29
N GLY A 75 5.69 -5.94 19.53
CA GLY A 75 5.42 -7.36 19.58
C GLY A 75 5.73 -8.02 20.94
N PHE A 76 5.19 -9.22 21.17
CA PHE A 76 5.36 -9.96 22.45
C PHE A 76 6.83 -10.18 22.85
N LEU A 77 7.70 -10.48 21.89
CA LEU A 77 9.12 -10.74 22.14
C LEU A 77 9.95 -9.48 22.43
N LYS A 78 9.38 -8.28 22.25
CA LYS A 78 10.08 -6.99 22.39
C LYS A 78 11.41 -6.94 21.62
N ARG A 79 11.42 -7.51 20.45
CA ARG A 79 12.56 -7.60 19.54
C ARG A 79 12.09 -7.39 18.10
N GLU A 80 12.92 -6.78 17.28
CA GLU A 80 12.70 -6.66 15.84
C GLU A 80 12.58 -8.06 15.22
N GLY A 81 11.61 -8.22 14.32
CA GLY A 81 11.29 -9.46 13.65
C GLY A 81 11.81 -9.49 12.21
N LYS A 82 10.92 -9.87 11.27
CA LYS A 82 11.16 -9.79 9.84
C LYS A 82 11.27 -8.31 9.42
N ALA A 83 12.11 -8.05 8.42
CA ALA A 83 12.20 -6.72 7.81
C ALA A 83 10.82 -6.20 7.38
N SER A 84 10.55 -4.93 7.62
CA SER A 84 9.33 -4.26 7.14
C SER A 84 9.32 -4.17 5.61
N ASP A 85 8.16 -3.81 5.04
CA ASP A 85 8.09 -3.54 3.61
C ASP A 85 8.97 -2.33 3.25
N GLU A 86 9.04 -1.31 4.11
CA GLU A 86 9.90 -0.13 3.93
C GLU A 86 11.39 -0.52 3.93
N ALA A 87 11.84 -1.28 4.93
CA ALA A 87 13.22 -1.81 4.96
C ALA A 87 13.54 -2.65 3.72
N THR A 88 12.56 -3.40 3.22
CA THR A 88 12.70 -4.19 1.99
C THR A 88 12.85 -3.29 0.76
N LEU A 89 12.10 -2.19 0.68
CA LEU A 89 12.18 -1.21 -0.41
C LEU A 89 13.53 -0.47 -0.40
N ILE A 90 14.00 -0.03 0.76
CA ILE A 90 15.32 0.61 0.89
C ILE A 90 16.44 -0.39 0.54
N SER A 91 16.34 -1.65 0.96
CA SER A 91 17.28 -2.69 0.53
C SER A 91 17.36 -2.83 -0.99
N ARG A 92 16.23 -2.71 -1.69
CA ARG A 92 16.16 -2.71 -3.16
C ARG A 92 16.75 -1.43 -3.77
N GLN A 93 16.51 -0.29 -3.15
CA GLN A 93 17.11 0.99 -3.53
C GLN A 93 18.64 0.94 -3.47
N MET A 94 19.22 0.22 -2.50
CA MET A 94 20.67 -0.02 -2.41
C MET A 94 21.16 -1.01 -3.46
N ASP A 95 20.48 -2.14 -3.63
CA ASP A 95 20.91 -3.24 -4.54
C ASP A 95 20.98 -2.79 -6.00
N ARG A 96 19.98 -2.07 -6.47
CA ARG A 96 19.79 -1.73 -7.89
C ARG A 96 20.91 -0.88 -8.48
N PRO A 97 21.39 0.21 -7.86
CA PRO A 97 22.49 1.01 -8.40
C PRO A 97 23.88 0.38 -8.17
N LEU A 98 24.02 -0.52 -7.18
CA LEU A 98 25.29 -1.17 -6.88
C LEU A 98 25.56 -2.37 -7.79
N ARG A 99 24.56 -3.18 -8.06
CA ARG A 99 24.68 -4.46 -8.77
C ARG A 99 25.35 -4.35 -10.15
N PRO A 100 25.04 -3.36 -11.01
CA PRO A 100 25.63 -3.23 -12.33
C PRO A 100 27.13 -2.88 -12.33
N LEU A 101 27.68 -2.51 -11.17
CA LEU A 101 29.06 -2.05 -11.03
C LEU A 101 30.00 -3.17 -10.52
N PHE A 102 29.51 -4.39 -10.43
CA PHE A 102 30.37 -5.56 -10.23
C PHE A 102 30.73 -6.17 -11.59
N PRO A 103 31.92 -6.80 -11.71
CA PRO A 103 32.31 -7.49 -12.93
C PRO A 103 31.33 -8.62 -13.30
N GLU A 104 30.99 -8.80 -14.57
CA GLU A 104 30.03 -9.81 -15.04
C GLU A 104 30.38 -11.25 -14.60
N ASN A 105 31.69 -11.57 -14.47
CA ASN A 105 32.19 -12.87 -14.07
C ASN A 105 32.57 -12.98 -12.57
N TYR A 106 32.01 -12.10 -11.73
CA TYR A 106 32.19 -12.15 -10.29
C TYR A 106 31.05 -12.92 -9.61
N TYR A 107 31.34 -14.09 -9.07
CA TYR A 107 30.34 -15.01 -8.50
C TYR A 107 30.47 -15.24 -6.99
N ASN A 108 31.36 -14.51 -6.30
CA ASN A 108 31.45 -14.59 -4.85
C ASN A 108 30.20 -13.98 -4.20
N ASP A 109 29.79 -14.58 -3.07
CA ASP A 109 28.72 -13.97 -2.26
C ASP A 109 29.18 -12.61 -1.74
N VAL A 110 28.38 -11.57 -1.97
CA VAL A 110 28.58 -10.26 -1.37
C VAL A 110 27.38 -9.88 -0.53
N GLN A 111 27.64 -9.46 0.70
CA GLN A 111 26.60 -8.93 1.59
C GLN A 111 26.93 -7.50 2.00
N VAL A 112 25.98 -6.59 1.79
CA VAL A 112 26.01 -5.20 2.23
C VAL A 112 24.89 -5.00 3.25
N ILE A 113 25.22 -4.55 4.46
CA ILE A 113 24.24 -4.31 5.53
C ILE A 113 24.33 -2.85 5.96
N ALA A 114 23.22 -2.12 5.82
CA ALA A 114 23.03 -0.80 6.39
C ALA A 114 22.19 -0.90 7.66
N THR A 115 22.76 -0.54 8.81
CA THR A 115 22.08 -0.58 10.12
C THR A 115 21.84 0.83 10.63
N VAL A 116 20.59 1.21 10.85
CA VAL A 116 20.23 2.51 11.41
C VAL A 116 20.51 2.52 12.90
N LEU A 117 21.40 3.40 13.36
CA LEU A 117 21.80 3.50 14.76
C LEU A 117 21.13 4.68 15.49
N SER A 118 20.80 5.73 14.77
CA SER A 118 20.04 6.89 15.23
C SER A 118 19.30 7.50 14.05
N MET A 119 18.13 8.11 14.26
CA MET A 119 17.35 8.75 13.20
C MET A 119 16.63 9.98 13.72
N ASP A 120 16.68 11.07 12.95
CA ASP A 120 15.78 12.21 13.02
C ASP A 120 14.88 12.28 11.77
N GLU A 121 13.78 13.00 11.89
CA GLU A 121 12.76 13.04 10.83
C GLU A 121 13.15 13.99 9.67
N ASP A 122 14.12 14.88 9.84
CA ASP A 122 14.59 15.78 8.78
C ASP A 122 15.58 15.11 7.84
N HIS A 123 16.30 14.07 8.30
CA HIS A 123 17.35 13.39 7.56
C HIS A 123 17.03 11.89 7.44
N LEU A 124 16.40 11.48 6.34
CA LEU A 124 16.03 10.09 6.14
C LEU A 124 17.25 9.19 5.86
N PRO A 125 17.23 7.92 6.29
CA PRO A 125 18.37 7.02 6.16
C PRO A 125 18.52 6.34 4.79
N ASP A 126 17.53 6.47 3.89
CA ASP A 126 17.45 5.78 2.59
C ASP A 126 18.62 6.12 1.65
N CYS A 127 18.82 7.41 1.29
CA CYS A 127 19.95 7.84 0.47
C CYS A 127 21.30 7.61 1.18
N LEU A 128 21.35 7.83 2.50
CA LEU A 128 22.54 7.56 3.31
C LEU A 128 22.97 6.10 3.23
N SER A 129 22.02 5.16 3.16
CA SER A 129 22.32 3.73 3.05
C SER A 129 23.07 3.39 1.76
N THR A 130 22.67 3.98 0.63
CA THR A 130 23.31 3.80 -0.67
C THR A 130 24.69 4.46 -0.72
N ILE A 131 24.82 5.68 -0.22
CA ILE A 131 26.10 6.41 -0.12
C ILE A 131 27.09 5.64 0.77
N GLY A 132 26.63 5.20 1.95
CA GLY A 132 27.44 4.41 2.88
C GLY A 132 27.87 3.06 2.29
N ALA A 133 26.98 2.39 1.53
CA ALA A 133 27.27 1.14 0.83
C ALA A 133 28.36 1.35 -0.25
N SER A 134 28.26 2.44 -1.01
CA SER A 134 29.25 2.82 -2.00
C SER A 134 30.64 3.07 -1.37
N ILE A 135 30.69 3.77 -0.23
CA ILE A 135 31.93 4.01 0.52
C ILE A 135 32.48 2.68 1.07
N ALA A 136 31.66 1.84 1.70
CA ALA A 136 32.11 0.55 2.27
C ALA A 136 32.65 -0.39 1.19
N LEU A 137 31.97 -0.50 0.04
CA LEU A 137 32.46 -1.28 -1.11
C LEU A 137 33.70 -0.65 -1.74
N GLY A 138 33.70 0.66 -1.97
CA GLY A 138 34.79 1.40 -2.60
C GLY A 138 36.11 1.31 -1.81
N THR A 139 36.03 1.39 -0.48
CA THR A 139 37.20 1.30 0.41
C THR A 139 37.64 -0.14 0.70
N SER A 140 36.82 -1.15 0.38
CA SER A 140 37.14 -2.59 0.55
C SER A 140 38.05 -3.12 -0.57
N ASP A 141 38.50 -4.37 -0.44
CA ASP A 141 39.16 -5.14 -1.47
C ASP A 141 38.21 -5.87 -2.44
N ILE A 142 36.89 -5.72 -2.26
CA ILE A 142 35.86 -6.29 -3.12
C ILE A 142 35.91 -5.60 -4.50
N PRO A 143 35.90 -6.37 -5.63
CA PRO A 143 35.88 -5.76 -6.96
C PRO A 143 34.56 -5.03 -7.19
N PHE A 144 34.63 -3.72 -7.25
CA PHE A 144 33.49 -2.80 -7.40
C PHE A 144 33.94 -1.56 -8.17
N ASP A 145 33.27 -1.28 -9.28
CA ASP A 145 33.57 -0.18 -10.21
C ASP A 145 32.67 1.06 -9.92
N GLY A 146 32.64 1.47 -8.66
CA GLY A 146 31.98 2.70 -8.22
C GLY A 146 32.92 3.90 -8.24
N PRO A 147 32.52 5.05 -7.66
CA PRO A 147 31.42 5.19 -6.69
C PRO A 147 30.03 5.44 -7.28
N VAL A 148 29.01 5.23 -6.43
CA VAL A 148 27.63 5.68 -6.66
C VAL A 148 27.15 6.51 -5.47
N ALA A 149 26.23 7.43 -5.74
CA ALA A 149 25.50 8.15 -4.72
C ALA A 149 23.99 8.11 -4.98
N ALA A 150 23.21 8.46 -3.98
CA ALA A 150 21.77 8.63 -4.08
C ALA A 150 21.34 9.98 -3.55
N VAL A 151 20.37 10.61 -4.21
CA VAL A 151 19.85 11.94 -3.88
C VAL A 151 18.32 11.91 -3.93
N SER A 152 17.70 12.52 -2.93
CA SER A 152 16.26 12.73 -2.86
C SER A 152 15.89 14.13 -3.32
N ILE A 153 14.83 14.26 -4.14
CA ILE A 153 14.30 15.53 -4.66
C ILE A 153 12.80 15.63 -4.32
N GLY A 154 12.43 16.76 -3.72
CA GLY A 154 11.05 17.19 -3.58
C GLY A 154 10.68 18.30 -4.56
N TYR A 155 9.38 18.57 -4.73
CA TYR A 155 8.85 19.72 -5.47
C TYR A 155 7.85 20.46 -4.58
N VAL A 156 8.23 21.63 -4.10
CA VAL A 156 7.50 22.39 -3.08
C VAL A 156 7.31 23.82 -3.56
N ASP A 157 6.06 24.28 -3.59
CA ASP A 157 5.69 25.65 -3.98
C ASP A 157 6.23 26.09 -5.38
N GLY A 158 6.45 25.13 -6.27
CA GLY A 158 6.93 25.37 -7.64
C GLY A 158 8.46 25.27 -7.82
N ASP A 159 9.21 24.96 -6.76
CA ASP A 159 10.67 24.82 -6.77
C ASP A 159 11.11 23.40 -6.40
N PHE A 160 12.19 22.92 -7.03
CA PHE A 160 12.82 21.67 -6.65
C PHE A 160 13.70 21.84 -5.40
N VAL A 161 13.58 20.90 -4.47
CA VAL A 161 14.32 20.89 -3.21
C VAL A 161 15.14 19.60 -3.12
N VAL A 162 16.46 19.75 -2.98
CA VAL A 162 17.40 18.65 -2.76
C VAL A 162 17.39 18.28 -1.28
N PHE A 163 17.25 16.99 -0.96
CA PHE A 163 17.13 16.47 0.40
C PHE A 163 16.08 17.21 1.24
N PRO A 164 14.78 17.15 0.86
CA PRO A 164 13.73 17.88 1.56
C PRO A 164 13.59 17.41 3.01
N ASN A 165 13.48 18.36 3.95
CA ASN A 165 13.19 18.09 5.36
C ASN A 165 11.73 17.62 5.55
N GLU A 166 11.35 17.25 6.78
CA GLU A 166 10.01 16.70 7.09
C GLU A 166 8.87 17.64 6.66
N GLU A 167 8.97 18.94 6.95
CA GLU A 167 7.93 19.92 6.58
C GLU A 167 7.81 20.06 5.05
N GLN A 168 8.93 20.04 4.35
CA GLN A 168 8.97 20.11 2.89
C GLN A 168 8.41 18.84 2.25
N ARG A 169 8.74 17.65 2.79
CA ARG A 169 8.18 16.38 2.30
C ARG A 169 6.66 16.32 2.45
N LYS A 170 6.10 16.81 3.55
CA LYS A 170 4.64 16.87 3.77
C LYS A 170 3.91 17.74 2.74
N LYS A 171 4.57 18.73 2.16
CA LYS A 171 4.00 19.66 1.16
C LYS A 171 4.39 19.31 -0.26
N SER A 172 5.35 18.41 -0.43
CA SER A 172 5.92 18.11 -1.72
C SER A 172 4.95 17.38 -2.64
N GLU A 173 4.89 17.82 -3.90
CA GLU A 173 4.18 17.16 -4.98
C GLU A 173 5.03 16.08 -5.67
N LEU A 174 6.28 15.90 -5.23
CA LEU A 174 7.23 14.94 -5.75
C LEU A 174 7.99 14.25 -4.61
N ASP A 175 8.03 12.93 -4.65
CA ASP A 175 8.94 12.09 -3.87
C ASP A 175 9.80 11.32 -4.86
N LEU A 176 11.00 11.84 -5.15
CA LEU A 176 11.92 11.28 -6.14
C LEU A 176 13.24 10.90 -5.47
N THR A 177 13.67 9.68 -5.68
CA THR A 177 15.03 9.22 -5.39
C THR A 177 15.73 8.83 -6.68
N VAL A 178 16.90 9.39 -6.90
CA VAL A 178 17.80 9.05 -8.00
C VAL A 178 19.11 8.53 -7.44
N ALA A 179 19.62 7.44 -8.01
CA ALA A 179 20.95 6.95 -7.69
C ALA A 179 21.75 6.65 -8.96
N GLY A 180 23.06 6.87 -8.88
CA GLY A 180 23.95 6.68 -10.02
C GLY A 180 25.39 7.01 -9.72
N SER A 181 26.21 6.89 -10.74
CA SER A 181 27.61 7.38 -10.76
C SER A 181 27.64 8.83 -11.24
N LYS A 182 28.83 9.43 -11.22
CA LYS A 182 29.07 10.75 -11.81
C LYS A 182 28.65 10.83 -13.28
N ASP A 183 28.80 9.74 -14.02
CA ASP A 183 28.62 9.69 -15.47
C ASP A 183 27.24 9.16 -15.90
N ALA A 184 26.49 8.53 -14.98
CA ALA A 184 25.24 7.87 -15.34
C ALA A 184 24.21 7.79 -14.18
N ILE A 185 22.95 7.99 -14.52
CA ILE A 185 21.82 7.62 -13.66
C ILE A 185 21.58 6.11 -13.80
N ASN A 186 21.65 5.36 -12.70
CA ASN A 186 21.49 3.92 -12.68
C ASN A 186 20.10 3.50 -12.18
N MET A 187 19.51 4.28 -11.28
CA MET A 187 18.24 3.97 -10.65
C MET A 187 17.41 5.23 -10.44
N VAL A 188 16.14 5.17 -10.72
CA VAL A 188 15.16 6.20 -10.37
C VAL A 188 13.94 5.56 -9.75
N GLU A 189 13.42 6.18 -8.70
CA GLU A 189 12.13 5.86 -8.10
C GLU A 189 11.39 7.14 -7.76
N ALA A 190 10.13 7.28 -8.23
CA ALA A 190 9.33 8.46 -7.94
C ALA A 190 7.85 8.15 -7.71
N GLY A 191 7.26 8.92 -6.78
CA GLY A 191 5.84 9.21 -6.71
C GLY A 191 5.61 10.69 -6.97
N ALA A 192 4.59 11.06 -7.71
CA ALA A 192 4.31 12.44 -8.08
C ALA A 192 2.81 12.76 -8.14
N ASN A 193 2.46 13.99 -7.87
CA ASN A 193 1.10 14.51 -8.02
C ASN A 193 0.92 15.09 -9.43
N GLU A 194 0.90 14.21 -10.45
CA GLU A 194 0.68 14.59 -11.86
C GLU A 194 1.70 15.60 -12.42
N LEU A 195 3.00 15.50 -12.03
CA LEU A 195 4.04 16.28 -12.66
C LEU A 195 4.19 15.87 -14.14
N ASN A 196 4.47 16.86 -15.01
CA ASN A 196 4.67 16.58 -16.43
C ASN A 196 6.08 16.00 -16.72
N GLU A 197 6.24 15.45 -17.91
CA GLU A 197 7.46 14.77 -18.34
C GLU A 197 8.70 15.68 -18.27
N ALA A 198 8.56 16.97 -18.58
CA ALA A 198 9.67 17.93 -18.54
C ALA A 198 10.11 18.22 -17.10
N GLN A 199 9.17 18.39 -16.16
CA GLN A 199 9.45 18.57 -14.74
C GLN A 199 10.14 17.33 -14.16
N MET A 200 9.68 16.13 -14.49
CA MET A 200 10.33 14.88 -14.05
C MET A 200 11.76 14.77 -14.56
N LEU A 201 12.00 15.11 -15.83
CA LEU A 201 13.34 15.11 -16.42
C LEU A 201 14.25 16.11 -15.72
N GLU A 202 13.77 17.33 -15.47
CA GLU A 202 14.53 18.38 -14.79
C GLU A 202 14.92 17.95 -13.35
N ALA A 203 13.99 17.36 -12.61
CA ALA A 203 14.24 16.81 -11.27
C ALA A 203 15.33 15.71 -11.28
N MET A 204 15.27 14.78 -12.26
CA MET A 204 16.29 13.74 -12.41
C MET A 204 17.68 14.32 -12.73
N LEU A 205 17.75 15.34 -13.59
CA LEU A 205 19.02 15.97 -13.95
C LEU A 205 19.61 16.78 -12.78
N LEU A 206 18.78 17.47 -11.99
CA LEU A 206 19.21 18.15 -10.77
C LEU A 206 19.79 17.14 -9.76
N ALA A 207 19.13 16.02 -9.56
CA ALA A 207 19.63 14.96 -8.70
C ALA A 207 20.98 14.41 -9.21
N HIS A 208 21.13 14.23 -10.52
CA HIS A 208 22.36 13.72 -11.12
C HIS A 208 23.55 14.69 -10.96
N GLU A 209 23.30 15.99 -11.00
CA GLU A 209 24.33 17.00 -10.72
C GLU A 209 24.87 16.84 -9.28
N GLU A 210 23.98 16.71 -8.30
CA GLU A 210 24.39 16.53 -6.89
C GLU A 210 25.03 15.14 -6.66
N ILE A 211 24.57 14.08 -7.34
CA ILE A 211 25.19 12.75 -7.35
C ILE A 211 26.66 12.88 -7.81
N GLY A 212 26.95 13.70 -8.83
CA GLY A 212 28.30 13.95 -9.30
C GLY A 212 29.21 14.52 -8.21
N HIS A 213 28.72 15.50 -7.45
CA HIS A 213 29.49 16.11 -6.35
C HIS A 213 29.76 15.13 -5.20
N ILE A 214 28.73 14.33 -4.80
CA ILE A 214 28.88 13.32 -3.76
C ILE A 214 29.80 12.19 -4.23
N SER A 215 29.73 11.80 -5.51
CA SER A 215 30.62 10.78 -6.08
C SER A 215 32.09 11.22 -6.07
N ASP A 216 32.38 12.49 -6.36
CA ASP A 216 33.74 13.06 -6.26
C ASP A 216 34.25 12.98 -4.80
N PHE A 217 33.39 13.31 -3.82
CA PHE A 217 33.73 13.20 -2.40
C PHE A 217 34.01 11.73 -1.99
N ILE A 218 33.18 10.77 -2.44
CA ILE A 218 33.40 9.35 -2.17
C ILE A 218 34.72 8.88 -2.82
N GLN A 219 35.00 9.33 -4.05
CA GLN A 219 36.24 8.97 -4.76
C GLN A 219 37.51 9.50 -4.03
N ASP A 220 37.45 10.68 -3.42
CA ASP A 220 38.53 11.21 -2.61
C ASP A 220 38.79 10.32 -1.37
N ILE A 221 37.73 9.82 -0.70
CA ILE A 221 37.86 8.87 0.40
C ILE A 221 38.52 7.57 -0.08
N ILE A 222 38.05 7.01 -1.21
CA ILE A 222 38.57 5.77 -1.78
C ILE A 222 40.08 5.95 -2.13
N ASN A 223 40.47 7.06 -2.72
CA ASN A 223 41.85 7.35 -3.09
C ASN A 223 42.77 7.40 -1.87
N GLU A 224 42.26 7.82 -0.70
CA GLU A 224 43.07 7.99 0.51
C GLU A 224 43.14 6.70 1.35
N VAL A 225 42.05 5.92 1.45
CA VAL A 225 41.95 4.78 2.38
C VAL A 225 41.55 3.46 1.72
N GLY A 226 41.27 3.47 0.42
CA GLY A 226 40.84 2.28 -0.31
C GLY A 226 41.91 1.19 -0.33
N LYS A 227 41.47 -0.05 -0.29
CA LYS A 227 42.33 -1.23 -0.46
C LYS A 227 42.46 -1.57 -1.94
N GLU A 228 43.56 -2.26 -2.30
CA GLU A 228 43.70 -2.86 -3.63
C GLU A 228 42.60 -3.88 -3.87
N LYS A 229 41.95 -3.80 -5.04
CA LYS A 229 40.82 -4.69 -5.41
C LYS A 229 41.31 -6.09 -5.74
N ASN A 230 40.59 -7.10 -5.27
CA ASN A 230 40.86 -8.50 -5.63
C ASN A 230 40.69 -8.67 -7.15
N LEU A 231 41.63 -9.38 -7.78
CA LEU A 231 41.56 -9.65 -9.21
C LEU A 231 40.43 -10.64 -9.52
N VAL A 232 39.66 -10.34 -10.53
CA VAL A 232 38.66 -11.24 -11.11
C VAL A 232 39.28 -11.87 -12.35
N GLU A 233 39.24 -13.19 -12.45
CA GLU A 233 39.77 -13.91 -13.60
C GLU A 233 39.01 -13.54 -14.87
N VAL A 234 39.74 -13.15 -15.91
CA VAL A 234 39.17 -12.90 -17.23
C VAL A 234 38.80 -14.23 -17.88
N VAL A 235 37.52 -14.45 -18.11
CA VAL A 235 37.08 -15.64 -18.86
C VAL A 235 37.48 -15.48 -20.32
N VAL A 236 38.40 -16.34 -20.78
CA VAL A 236 38.74 -16.43 -22.20
C VAL A 236 37.81 -17.45 -22.84
N ALA A 237 37.34 -17.14 -24.07
CA ALA A 237 36.48 -18.08 -24.84
C ALA A 237 37.12 -19.47 -24.86
N SER A 238 36.35 -20.48 -24.46
CA SER A 238 36.83 -21.86 -24.42
C SER A 238 36.73 -22.52 -25.84
N GLU A 239 37.45 -23.60 -26.02
CA GLU A 239 37.30 -24.40 -27.24
C GLU A 239 35.86 -24.91 -27.41
N LEU A 240 35.17 -25.18 -26.30
CA LEU A 240 33.77 -25.60 -26.30
C LEU A 240 32.84 -24.46 -26.80
N GLU A 241 33.05 -23.22 -26.36
CA GLU A 241 32.29 -22.04 -26.80
C GLU A 241 32.41 -21.84 -28.34
N GLU A 242 33.63 -21.96 -28.90
CA GLU A 242 33.83 -21.89 -30.33
C GLU A 242 33.07 -23.00 -31.12
N LYS A 243 33.06 -24.23 -30.57
CA LYS A 243 32.36 -25.36 -31.18
C LYS A 243 30.84 -25.18 -31.13
N ILE A 244 30.28 -24.80 -30.00
CA ILE A 244 28.84 -24.55 -29.84
C ILE A 244 28.41 -23.44 -30.80
N THR A 245 29.16 -22.34 -30.84
CA THR A 245 28.88 -21.21 -31.72
C THR A 245 28.90 -21.63 -33.21
N SER A 246 29.91 -22.41 -33.58
CA SER A 246 29.99 -22.89 -34.99
C SER A 246 28.83 -23.79 -35.39
N ASP A 247 28.36 -24.64 -34.46
CA ASP A 247 27.39 -25.69 -34.79
C ASP A 247 25.93 -25.26 -34.61
N PHE A 248 25.62 -24.34 -33.68
CA PHE A 248 24.25 -24.03 -33.30
C PHE A 248 23.84 -22.56 -33.50
N ALA A 249 24.78 -21.63 -33.79
CA ALA A 249 24.43 -20.21 -33.86
C ALA A 249 23.34 -19.90 -34.92
N GLU A 250 23.34 -20.54 -36.06
CA GLU A 250 22.33 -20.29 -37.09
C GLU A 250 20.96 -20.85 -36.74
N ASP A 251 20.91 -22.00 -36.03
CA ASP A 251 19.67 -22.59 -35.57
C ASP A 251 19.05 -21.73 -34.43
N ILE A 252 19.89 -21.20 -33.51
CA ILE A 252 19.49 -20.26 -32.46
C ILE A 252 18.92 -18.98 -33.10
N LYS A 253 19.62 -18.37 -34.06
CA LYS A 253 19.16 -17.17 -34.76
C LYS A 253 17.84 -17.37 -35.49
N SER A 254 17.66 -18.55 -36.09
CA SER A 254 16.39 -18.92 -36.76
C SER A 254 15.25 -19.05 -35.75
N SER A 255 15.52 -19.69 -34.60
CA SER A 255 14.52 -19.92 -33.55
C SER A 255 14.06 -18.62 -32.89
N ILE A 256 14.96 -17.66 -32.64
CA ILE A 256 14.65 -16.34 -32.04
C ILE A 256 13.64 -15.57 -32.93
N ARG A 257 13.63 -15.76 -34.22
CA ARG A 257 12.71 -15.10 -35.15
C ARG A 257 11.29 -15.69 -35.13
N THR A 258 11.06 -16.76 -34.38
CA THR A 258 9.74 -17.31 -34.14
C THR A 258 8.95 -16.37 -33.21
N THR A 259 7.85 -15.83 -33.72
CA THR A 259 7.07 -14.80 -33.02
C THR A 259 6.32 -15.32 -31.79
N ASP A 260 5.88 -16.59 -31.81
CA ASP A 260 5.23 -17.22 -30.67
C ASP A 260 6.26 -17.58 -29.58
N LYS A 261 5.97 -17.16 -28.35
CA LYS A 261 6.85 -17.35 -27.18
C LYS A 261 7.06 -18.84 -26.85
N MET A 262 5.99 -19.64 -26.92
CA MET A 262 6.05 -21.06 -26.52
C MET A 262 6.83 -21.87 -27.56
N GLU A 263 6.53 -21.66 -28.84
CA GLU A 263 7.25 -22.33 -29.96
C GLU A 263 8.73 -21.93 -29.94
N ARG A 264 9.03 -20.64 -29.74
CA ARG A 264 10.41 -20.17 -29.59
C ARG A 264 11.15 -20.81 -28.44
N GLY A 265 10.49 -20.88 -27.26
CA GLY A 265 11.06 -21.49 -26.05
C GLY A 265 11.33 -22.99 -26.23
N GLU A 266 10.41 -23.73 -26.90
CA GLU A 266 10.59 -25.14 -27.23
C GLU A 266 11.74 -25.36 -28.22
N ALA A 267 11.86 -24.49 -29.24
CA ALA A 267 12.95 -24.57 -30.18
C ALA A 267 14.33 -24.36 -29.54
N ILE A 268 14.47 -23.35 -28.69
CA ILE A 268 15.73 -23.09 -27.94
C ILE A 268 16.05 -24.24 -26.98
N PHE A 269 15.07 -24.74 -26.23
CA PHE A 269 15.24 -25.92 -25.36
C PHE A 269 15.74 -27.14 -26.14
N ASN A 270 15.17 -27.43 -27.33
CA ASN A 270 15.61 -28.56 -28.15
C ASN A 270 17.04 -28.39 -28.68
N ILE A 271 17.45 -27.13 -28.95
CA ILE A 271 18.85 -26.84 -29.35
C ILE A 271 19.79 -27.07 -28.19
N GLU A 272 19.41 -26.63 -26.97
CA GLU A 272 20.21 -26.83 -25.76
C GLU A 272 20.40 -28.32 -25.45
N GLU A 273 19.32 -29.11 -25.50
CA GLU A 273 19.41 -30.57 -25.33
C GLU A 273 20.28 -31.25 -26.37
N ALA A 274 20.19 -30.83 -27.65
CA ALA A 274 21.06 -31.33 -28.71
C ALA A 274 22.53 -30.97 -28.50
N ALA A 275 22.82 -29.77 -27.96
CA ALA A 275 24.18 -29.36 -27.59
C ALA A 275 24.72 -30.17 -26.40
N LYS A 276 23.90 -30.41 -25.37
CA LYS A 276 24.24 -31.29 -24.26
C LYS A 276 24.52 -32.71 -24.69
N GLU A 277 23.66 -33.32 -25.53
CA GLU A 277 23.83 -34.63 -26.06
C GLU A 277 25.14 -34.76 -26.87
N LYS A 278 25.50 -33.71 -27.63
CA LYS A 278 26.71 -33.72 -28.46
C LYS A 278 27.99 -33.51 -27.70
N TYR A 279 28.00 -32.69 -26.62
CA TYR A 279 29.25 -32.24 -26.01
C TYR A 279 29.50 -32.75 -24.60
N LEU A 280 28.51 -33.20 -23.81
CA LEU A 280 28.74 -33.66 -22.45
C LEU A 280 29.52 -34.94 -22.34
N GLU A 281 29.63 -35.77 -23.41
CA GLU A 281 30.52 -36.95 -23.42
C GLU A 281 32.00 -36.53 -23.38
N ASP A 282 32.37 -35.47 -24.12
CA ASP A 282 33.71 -34.91 -24.16
C ASP A 282 34.02 -33.89 -23.07
N TYR A 283 32.98 -33.21 -22.57
CA TYR A 283 33.03 -32.13 -21.55
C TYR A 283 32.01 -32.37 -20.43
N PRO A 284 32.20 -33.35 -19.54
CA PRO A 284 31.18 -33.86 -18.62
C PRO A 284 30.63 -32.86 -17.58
N GLU A 285 31.39 -31.79 -17.27
CA GLU A 285 31.03 -30.80 -16.23
C GLU A 285 30.66 -29.44 -16.84
N SER A 286 30.38 -29.36 -18.15
CA SER A 286 30.18 -28.11 -18.89
C SER A 286 28.72 -27.82 -19.22
N GLU A 287 27.75 -28.33 -18.46
CA GLU A 287 26.32 -28.07 -18.72
C GLU A 287 26.01 -26.58 -18.58
N ASP A 288 26.50 -25.93 -17.52
CA ASP A 288 26.31 -24.50 -17.28
C ASP A 288 26.99 -23.65 -18.36
N GLU A 289 28.16 -24.08 -18.86
CA GLU A 289 28.84 -23.40 -19.96
C GLU A 289 28.07 -23.49 -21.26
N ILE A 290 27.47 -24.66 -21.58
CA ILE A 290 26.61 -24.84 -22.77
C ILE A 290 25.42 -23.88 -22.68
N HIS A 291 24.73 -23.82 -21.54
CA HIS A 291 23.62 -22.91 -21.31
C HIS A 291 24.04 -21.45 -21.50
N ARG A 292 25.12 -21.02 -20.86
CA ARG A 292 25.66 -19.67 -20.96
C ARG A 292 25.98 -19.27 -22.42
N VAL A 293 26.64 -20.15 -23.18
CA VAL A 293 27.01 -19.85 -24.58
C VAL A 293 25.77 -19.70 -25.46
N ILE A 294 24.74 -20.53 -25.27
CA ILE A 294 23.47 -20.43 -26.01
C ILE A 294 22.77 -19.10 -25.66
N ASP A 295 22.74 -18.72 -24.38
CA ASP A 295 22.18 -17.44 -23.94
C ASP A 295 22.95 -16.24 -24.50
N ASP A 296 24.27 -16.31 -24.58
CA ASP A 296 25.10 -15.24 -25.16
C ASP A 296 24.85 -15.09 -26.66
N ILE A 297 24.68 -16.20 -27.42
CA ILE A 297 24.33 -16.14 -28.84
C ILE A 297 22.93 -15.56 -29.02
N MET A 298 21.97 -15.97 -28.17
CA MET A 298 20.61 -15.47 -28.18
C MET A 298 20.58 -13.96 -27.85
N LYS A 299 21.31 -13.52 -26.82
CA LYS A 299 21.45 -12.12 -26.45
C LYS A 299 21.99 -11.28 -27.61
N LYS A 300 23.08 -11.72 -28.24
CA LYS A 300 23.68 -11.02 -29.40
C LYS A 300 22.70 -10.90 -30.58
N GLU A 301 21.96 -11.95 -30.92
CA GLU A 301 21.03 -11.90 -32.05
C GLU A 301 19.81 -11.03 -31.75
N VAL A 302 19.19 -11.13 -30.56
CA VAL A 302 18.06 -10.27 -30.15
C VAL A 302 18.46 -8.80 -30.21
N ARG A 303 19.61 -8.45 -29.63
CA ARG A 303 20.14 -7.09 -29.64
C ARG A 303 20.40 -6.60 -31.08
N ARG A 304 20.97 -7.44 -31.91
CA ARG A 304 21.20 -7.14 -33.33
C ARG A 304 19.90 -6.90 -34.10
N MET A 305 18.89 -7.75 -33.90
CA MET A 305 17.57 -7.60 -34.52
C MET A 305 16.94 -6.25 -34.19
N ILE A 306 16.99 -5.87 -32.93
CA ILE A 306 16.39 -4.61 -32.43
C ILE A 306 17.22 -3.40 -32.87
N SER A 307 18.56 -3.47 -32.77
CA SER A 307 19.43 -2.33 -33.04
C SER A 307 19.62 -2.07 -34.54
N ILE A 308 19.71 -3.12 -35.36
CA ILE A 308 20.02 -3.04 -36.79
C ILE A 308 18.76 -3.22 -37.67
N ASP A 309 18.08 -4.37 -37.50
CA ASP A 309 16.91 -4.68 -38.33
C ASP A 309 15.65 -3.88 -37.91
N LYS A 310 15.67 -3.26 -36.70
CA LYS A 310 14.55 -2.52 -36.08
C LYS A 310 13.28 -3.38 -35.96
N ILE A 311 13.45 -4.68 -35.74
CA ILE A 311 12.38 -5.67 -35.57
C ILE A 311 12.54 -6.35 -34.24
N ARG A 312 11.47 -6.48 -33.49
CA ARG A 312 11.43 -7.13 -32.18
C ARG A 312 11.20 -8.65 -32.31
N PRO A 313 11.56 -9.47 -31.31
CA PRO A 313 11.41 -10.93 -31.35
C PRO A 313 9.98 -11.42 -31.60
N ASP A 314 8.97 -10.64 -31.29
CA ASP A 314 7.55 -10.93 -31.53
C ASP A 314 7.01 -10.29 -32.83
N GLY A 315 7.89 -9.71 -33.65
CA GLY A 315 7.57 -9.12 -34.96
C GLY A 315 7.06 -7.68 -34.91
N ARG A 316 6.86 -7.08 -33.73
CA ARG A 316 6.44 -5.67 -33.58
C ARG A 316 7.55 -4.70 -34.02
N ASP A 317 7.16 -3.48 -34.38
CA ASP A 317 8.09 -2.35 -34.45
C ASP A 317 8.47 -1.82 -33.05
N LEU A 318 9.38 -0.84 -32.97
CA LEU A 318 9.92 -0.37 -31.70
C LEU A 318 8.89 0.35 -30.83
N LYS A 319 7.85 0.97 -31.41
CA LYS A 319 6.83 1.77 -30.71
C LYS A 319 5.50 1.05 -30.54
N GLU A 320 5.33 -0.11 -31.15
CA GLU A 320 4.08 -0.85 -31.13
C GLU A 320 3.81 -1.48 -29.77
N ILE A 321 2.56 -1.30 -29.28
CA ILE A 321 2.06 -1.91 -28.04
C ILE A 321 1.42 -3.25 -28.36
N ARG A 322 1.62 -4.26 -27.50
CA ARG A 322 0.94 -5.55 -27.61
C ARG A 322 -0.58 -5.39 -27.58
N PRO A 323 -1.36 -6.32 -28.15
CA PRO A 323 -2.82 -6.28 -28.12
C PRO A 323 -3.35 -6.09 -26.70
N LEU A 324 -4.28 -5.15 -26.53
CA LEU A 324 -4.86 -4.76 -25.25
C LEU A 324 -6.29 -5.28 -25.10
N SER A 325 -6.66 -5.73 -23.90
CA SER A 325 -8.06 -5.92 -23.51
C SER A 325 -8.26 -5.63 -22.03
N ALA A 326 -9.47 -5.20 -21.67
CA ALA A 326 -9.83 -4.87 -20.30
C ALA A 326 -11.28 -5.26 -20.01
N GLU A 327 -11.56 -5.69 -18.79
CA GLU A 327 -12.90 -6.03 -18.31
C GLU A 327 -13.07 -5.52 -16.87
N ALA A 328 -14.26 -5.05 -16.51
CA ALA A 328 -14.62 -4.62 -15.17
C ALA A 328 -15.85 -5.38 -14.67
N GLY A 329 -15.94 -5.66 -13.37
CA GLY A 329 -17.10 -6.32 -12.78
C GLY A 329 -17.17 -7.84 -13.03
N LEU A 330 -16.01 -8.53 -13.12
CA LEU A 330 -15.97 -9.97 -13.39
C LEU A 330 -16.47 -10.82 -12.24
N LEU A 331 -16.12 -10.45 -11.01
CA LEU A 331 -16.34 -11.27 -9.83
C LEU A 331 -17.61 -10.85 -9.08
N PRO A 332 -18.60 -11.74 -8.88
CA PRO A 332 -19.94 -11.33 -8.45
C PRO A 332 -20.06 -10.92 -6.97
N ARG A 333 -19.12 -11.31 -6.11
CA ARG A 333 -19.23 -11.07 -4.65
C ARG A 333 -18.19 -10.14 -4.05
N VAL A 334 -17.24 -9.70 -4.85
CA VAL A 334 -16.23 -8.74 -4.41
C VAL A 334 -16.78 -7.31 -4.49
N HIS A 335 -16.07 -6.35 -3.91
CA HIS A 335 -16.54 -4.97 -3.93
C HIS A 335 -16.26 -4.28 -5.27
N GLY A 336 -15.18 -4.68 -5.97
CA GLY A 336 -14.88 -4.30 -7.34
C GLY A 336 -13.80 -5.21 -7.91
N SER A 337 -13.82 -5.42 -9.23
CA SER A 337 -12.84 -6.26 -9.93
C SER A 337 -12.52 -5.70 -11.31
N GLY A 338 -11.22 -5.76 -11.69
CA GLY A 338 -10.73 -5.35 -12.99
C GLY A 338 -9.74 -6.36 -13.55
N LEU A 339 -9.96 -6.84 -14.76
CA LEU A 339 -9.04 -7.67 -15.51
C LEU A 339 -8.38 -6.82 -16.60
N PHE A 340 -7.06 -6.76 -16.59
CA PHE A 340 -6.30 -6.11 -17.65
C PHE A 340 -5.35 -7.09 -18.32
N LYS A 341 -5.32 -7.08 -19.65
CA LYS A 341 -4.47 -7.94 -20.45
C LYS A 341 -3.72 -7.12 -21.49
N ARG A 342 -2.42 -7.41 -21.63
CA ARG A 342 -1.54 -6.85 -22.63
C ARG A 342 -0.68 -7.97 -23.22
N GLY A 343 -1.01 -8.41 -24.43
CA GLY A 343 -0.47 -9.61 -25.01
C GLY A 343 -0.69 -10.83 -24.12
N GLN A 344 0.39 -11.47 -23.68
CA GLN A 344 0.37 -12.63 -22.77
C GLN A 344 0.40 -12.23 -21.29
N THR A 345 0.58 -10.95 -20.95
CA THR A 345 0.53 -10.50 -19.55
C THR A 345 -0.91 -10.21 -19.16
N GLN A 346 -1.39 -10.84 -18.07
CA GLN A 346 -2.75 -10.75 -17.58
C GLN A 346 -2.75 -10.57 -16.06
N VAL A 347 -3.46 -9.56 -15.56
CA VAL A 347 -3.60 -9.26 -14.13
C VAL A 347 -5.06 -9.03 -13.78
N LEU A 348 -5.50 -9.72 -12.74
CA LEU A 348 -6.80 -9.52 -12.10
C LEU A 348 -6.60 -8.73 -10.81
N SER A 349 -7.14 -7.53 -10.74
CA SER A 349 -7.13 -6.71 -9.53
C SER A 349 -8.50 -6.72 -8.86
N VAL A 350 -8.51 -6.84 -7.54
CA VAL A 350 -9.74 -6.92 -6.72
C VAL A 350 -9.68 -5.90 -5.62
N THR A 351 -10.70 -5.05 -5.56
CA THR A 351 -10.87 -4.01 -4.54
C THR A 351 -11.79 -4.49 -3.42
N THR A 352 -11.36 -4.25 -2.18
CA THR A 352 -12.16 -4.43 -0.96
C THR A 352 -12.22 -3.10 -0.22
N LEU A 353 -13.43 -2.69 0.18
CA LEU A 353 -13.69 -1.51 1.00
C LEU A 353 -13.92 -1.97 2.44
N GLY A 354 -13.24 -1.34 3.37
CA GLY A 354 -13.37 -1.56 4.81
C GLY A 354 -13.79 -0.30 5.56
N SER A 355 -14.03 -0.42 6.85
CA SER A 355 -14.26 0.70 7.77
C SER A 355 -12.97 1.50 8.02
N PRO A 356 -13.03 2.69 8.62
CA PRO A 356 -11.85 3.43 9.05
C PRO A 356 -10.91 2.65 9.99
N ALA A 357 -11.43 1.73 10.82
CA ALA A 357 -10.60 0.90 11.71
C ALA A 357 -9.78 -0.20 10.99
N ASP A 358 -10.12 -0.51 9.74
CA ASP A 358 -9.39 -1.52 8.95
C ASP A 358 -8.06 -0.99 8.36
N VAL A 359 -7.62 0.19 8.76
CA VAL A 359 -6.34 0.78 8.33
C VAL A 359 -5.16 -0.09 8.71
N GLN A 360 -4.14 -0.12 7.86
CA GLN A 360 -2.87 -0.75 8.23
C GLN A 360 -2.08 0.19 9.15
N ILE A 361 -1.74 -0.29 10.33
CA ILE A 361 -0.86 0.42 11.26
C ILE A 361 0.59 0.05 10.93
N ILE A 362 1.41 1.06 10.64
CA ILE A 362 2.84 0.90 10.40
C ILE A 362 3.58 1.41 11.65
N ASP A 363 4.19 0.47 12.37
CA ASP A 363 5.07 0.73 13.53
C ASP A 363 6.52 0.53 13.07
N GLY A 364 7.17 1.61 12.67
CA GLY A 364 8.54 1.62 12.15
C GLY A 364 9.41 2.69 12.83
N LEU A 365 10.36 3.22 12.06
CA LEU A 365 11.30 4.26 12.52
C LEU A 365 10.64 5.64 12.69
N ASN A 366 9.42 5.87 12.20
CA ASN A 366 8.70 7.12 12.45
C ASN A 366 8.32 7.24 13.92
N ARG A 367 8.36 8.46 14.48
CA ARG A 367 7.99 8.69 15.89
C ARG A 367 6.54 8.36 16.18
N GLU A 368 5.64 8.67 15.26
CA GLU A 368 4.22 8.38 15.35
C GLU A 368 3.87 7.13 14.53
N GLU A 369 2.82 6.43 14.93
CA GLU A 369 2.25 5.34 14.13
C GLU A 369 1.59 5.92 12.88
N ILE A 370 1.97 5.38 11.71
CA ILE A 370 1.35 5.78 10.45
C ILE A 370 0.14 4.89 10.20
N GLN A 371 -1.02 5.51 10.00
CA GLN A 371 -2.25 4.84 9.58
C GLN A 371 -2.38 4.90 8.06
N LYS A 372 -2.23 3.76 7.42
CA LYS A 372 -2.29 3.62 5.98
C LYS A 372 -3.69 3.18 5.54
N ARG A 373 -4.44 4.09 4.95
CA ARG A 373 -5.83 3.88 4.49
C ARG A 373 -5.91 3.13 3.15
N TYR A 374 -4.94 3.30 2.29
CA TYR A 374 -4.85 2.61 1.01
C TYR A 374 -3.73 1.59 1.01
N MET A 375 -4.04 0.36 0.65
CA MET A 375 -3.09 -0.75 0.56
C MET A 375 -3.18 -1.37 -0.82
N HIS A 376 -2.03 -1.57 -1.46
CA HIS A 376 -1.94 -2.32 -2.71
C HIS A 376 -1.03 -3.54 -2.52
N GLN A 377 -1.56 -4.73 -2.72
CA GLN A 377 -0.84 -5.99 -2.63
C GLN A 377 -0.72 -6.63 -4.01
N TYR A 378 0.42 -7.21 -4.28
CA TYR A 378 0.75 -7.81 -5.57
C TYR A 378 1.22 -9.26 -5.36
N ASN A 379 0.57 -10.20 -6.05
CA ASN A 379 0.89 -11.61 -6.00
C ASN A 379 1.35 -12.10 -7.36
N PHE A 380 2.47 -12.85 -7.36
CA PHE A 380 3.06 -13.43 -8.56
C PHE A 380 3.19 -14.96 -8.37
N PRO A 381 2.10 -15.72 -8.56
CA PRO A 381 2.11 -17.16 -8.37
C PRO A 381 2.94 -17.87 -9.47
N PRO A 382 3.60 -19.01 -9.16
CA PRO A 382 4.46 -19.72 -10.11
C PRO A 382 3.78 -20.08 -11.44
N PHE A 383 2.49 -20.40 -11.43
CA PHE A 383 1.74 -20.74 -12.64
C PHE A 383 1.68 -19.59 -13.66
N SER A 384 1.88 -18.34 -13.23
CA SER A 384 1.86 -17.16 -14.13
C SER A 384 2.95 -17.17 -15.18
N VAL A 385 4.01 -17.94 -14.95
CA VAL A 385 5.12 -18.18 -15.89
C VAL A 385 5.27 -19.66 -16.29
N GLY A 386 4.33 -20.53 -15.85
CA GLY A 386 4.36 -21.96 -16.12
C GLY A 386 5.23 -22.78 -15.17
N ASP A 387 5.69 -22.19 -14.06
CA ASP A 387 6.55 -22.86 -13.10
C ASP A 387 5.77 -23.67 -12.06
N VAL A 388 6.45 -24.68 -11.49
CA VAL A 388 5.99 -25.46 -10.34
C VAL A 388 6.92 -25.17 -9.15
N LYS A 389 6.47 -24.35 -8.21
CA LYS A 389 7.23 -23.97 -7.02
C LYS A 389 6.31 -23.92 -5.78
N PRO A 390 6.84 -24.18 -4.56
CA PRO A 390 6.08 -23.99 -3.32
C PRO A 390 5.60 -22.53 -3.18
N LEU A 391 4.35 -22.34 -2.77
CA LEU A 391 3.83 -21.02 -2.42
C LEU A 391 4.52 -20.52 -1.14
N ARG A 392 5.03 -19.31 -1.18
CA ARG A 392 5.71 -18.62 -0.07
C ARG A 392 5.08 -17.24 0.13
N ALA A 393 5.44 -16.59 1.24
CA ALA A 393 5.14 -15.18 1.43
C ALA A 393 5.77 -14.34 0.31
N PRO A 394 5.18 -13.17 -0.03
CA PRO A 394 5.73 -12.27 -1.04
C PRO A 394 7.21 -11.99 -0.81
N GLY A 395 8.01 -12.10 -1.86
CA GLY A 395 9.42 -11.77 -1.85
C GLY A 395 9.66 -10.27 -2.07
N ARG A 396 10.93 -9.87 -2.11
CA ARG A 396 11.33 -8.47 -2.30
C ARG A 396 10.80 -7.87 -3.61
N ARG A 397 10.69 -8.69 -4.68
CA ARG A 397 10.21 -8.25 -6.00
C ARG A 397 8.70 -7.95 -5.96
N GLU A 398 7.91 -8.81 -5.34
CA GLU A 398 6.47 -8.64 -5.18
C GLU A 398 6.14 -7.42 -4.33
N ILE A 399 6.88 -7.18 -3.23
CA ILE A 399 6.75 -5.99 -2.38
C ILE A 399 7.02 -4.73 -3.22
N GLY A 400 8.12 -4.70 -3.98
CA GLY A 400 8.47 -3.57 -4.83
C GLY A 400 7.44 -3.29 -5.94
N HIS A 401 6.89 -4.34 -6.59
CA HIS A 401 5.85 -4.18 -7.60
C HIS A 401 4.53 -3.67 -7.01
N GLY A 402 4.16 -4.17 -5.83
CA GLY A 402 2.99 -3.70 -5.09
C GLY A 402 3.11 -2.22 -4.71
N HIS A 403 4.27 -1.83 -4.18
CA HIS A 403 4.55 -0.45 -3.80
C HIS A 403 4.53 0.53 -4.99
N LEU A 404 5.09 0.14 -6.14
CA LEU A 404 5.03 0.95 -7.36
C LEU A 404 3.57 1.20 -7.80
N ALA A 405 2.74 0.17 -7.77
CA ALA A 405 1.32 0.31 -8.12
C ALA A 405 0.54 1.12 -7.08
N GLU A 406 0.87 0.98 -5.80
CA GLU A 406 0.29 1.78 -4.73
C GLU A 406 0.62 3.26 -4.93
N ARG A 407 1.90 3.60 -5.09
CA ARG A 407 2.41 4.96 -5.30
C ARG A 407 1.78 5.61 -6.54
N ALA A 408 1.54 4.84 -7.60
CA ALA A 408 0.92 5.33 -8.83
C ALA A 408 -0.55 5.76 -8.65
N LEU A 409 -1.28 5.16 -7.72
CA LEU A 409 -2.72 5.38 -7.54
C LEU A 409 -3.05 6.36 -6.41
N VAL A 410 -2.17 6.51 -5.40
CA VAL A 410 -2.39 7.42 -4.25
C VAL A 410 -2.81 8.83 -4.68
N PRO A 411 -2.20 9.49 -5.69
CA PRO A 411 -2.56 10.87 -6.06
C PRO A 411 -3.99 11.04 -6.56
N VAL A 412 -4.59 9.98 -7.11
CA VAL A 412 -5.94 10.02 -7.68
C VAL A 412 -7.04 9.53 -6.74
N LEU A 413 -6.68 9.03 -5.56
CA LEU A 413 -7.66 8.59 -4.57
C LEU A 413 -8.45 9.77 -4.00
N PRO A 414 -9.72 9.57 -3.61
CA PRO A 414 -10.50 10.57 -2.90
C PRO A 414 -9.93 10.83 -1.50
N ASP A 415 -10.13 12.04 -1.00
CA ASP A 415 -9.78 12.38 0.37
C ASP A 415 -10.66 11.59 1.37
N ALA A 416 -10.14 11.38 2.60
CA ALA A 416 -10.87 10.62 3.62
C ALA A 416 -12.18 11.29 4.04
N SER A 417 -12.27 12.63 3.98
CA SER A 417 -13.50 13.40 4.23
C SER A 417 -14.61 13.11 3.22
N ASP A 418 -14.26 12.82 1.96
CA ASP A 418 -15.20 12.59 0.89
C ASP A 418 -15.58 11.11 0.74
N PHE A 419 -14.63 10.22 1.03
CA PHE A 419 -14.80 8.77 0.93
C PHE A 419 -14.07 8.08 2.08
N PRO A 420 -14.69 7.97 3.28
CA PRO A 420 -14.03 7.55 4.53
C PRO A 420 -13.81 6.03 4.64
N TYR A 421 -13.54 5.34 3.55
CA TYR A 421 -13.27 3.91 3.52
C TYR A 421 -11.76 3.62 3.57
N THR A 422 -11.41 2.57 4.27
CA THR A 422 -10.15 1.88 4.03
C THR A 422 -10.25 1.09 2.74
N ILE A 423 -9.27 1.24 1.85
CA ILE A 423 -9.27 0.66 0.52
C ILE A 423 -8.13 -0.34 0.41
N ARG A 424 -8.44 -1.60 0.14
CA ARG A 424 -7.43 -2.63 -0.12
C ARG A 424 -7.60 -3.17 -1.55
N VAL A 425 -6.55 -3.07 -2.35
CA VAL A 425 -6.47 -3.67 -3.69
C VAL A 425 -5.48 -4.83 -3.67
N VAL A 426 -5.88 -5.95 -4.25
CA VAL A 426 -5.00 -7.10 -4.47
C VAL A 426 -4.93 -7.38 -5.97
N SER A 427 -3.72 -7.38 -6.51
CA SER A 427 -3.46 -7.70 -7.91
C SER A 427 -2.86 -9.10 -8.03
N GLU A 428 -3.59 -10.00 -8.66
CA GLU A 428 -3.19 -11.39 -8.95
C GLU A 428 -2.66 -11.46 -10.39
N VAL A 429 -1.39 -11.80 -10.55
CA VAL A 429 -0.80 -12.02 -11.87
C VAL A 429 -1.20 -13.41 -12.38
N LEU A 430 -2.07 -13.45 -13.37
CA LEU A 430 -2.56 -14.72 -13.93
C LEU A 430 -1.67 -15.26 -15.03
N SER A 431 -0.99 -14.38 -15.76
CA SER A 431 0.00 -14.72 -16.78
C SER A 431 1.01 -13.59 -16.94
N SER A 432 2.28 -13.88 -17.21
CA SER A 432 3.32 -12.87 -17.36
C SER A 432 4.25 -13.14 -18.55
N ASN A 433 4.41 -12.10 -19.35
CA ASN A 433 5.49 -11.96 -20.34
C ASN A 433 6.03 -10.53 -20.29
N GLY A 434 6.53 -10.13 -19.12
CA GLY A 434 7.08 -8.80 -18.83
C GLY A 434 6.02 -7.76 -18.44
N SER A 435 6.44 -6.80 -17.65
CA SER A 435 5.68 -5.59 -17.27
C SER A 435 4.36 -5.85 -16.53
N SER A 436 4.30 -6.87 -15.67
CA SER A 436 3.11 -7.22 -14.88
C SER A 436 2.77 -6.17 -13.82
N SER A 437 3.77 -5.42 -13.27
CA SER A 437 3.52 -4.31 -12.34
C SER A 437 2.72 -3.17 -12.99
N GLN A 438 3.00 -2.85 -14.26
CA GLN A 438 2.25 -1.83 -14.98
C GLN A 438 0.85 -2.31 -15.36
N ALA A 439 0.69 -3.59 -15.65
CA ALA A 439 -0.62 -4.20 -15.84
C ALA A 439 -1.45 -4.19 -14.54
N SER A 440 -0.81 -4.34 -13.36
CA SER A 440 -1.50 -4.26 -12.07
C SER A 440 -2.05 -2.85 -11.79
N ILE A 441 -1.35 -1.78 -12.21
CA ILE A 441 -1.86 -0.40 -12.11
C ILE A 441 -3.15 -0.26 -12.95
N CYS A 442 -3.13 -0.73 -14.19
CA CYS A 442 -4.29 -0.65 -15.08
C CYS A 442 -5.48 -1.48 -14.55
N GLY A 443 -5.23 -2.71 -14.08
CA GLY A 443 -6.25 -3.56 -13.46
C GLY A 443 -6.82 -2.96 -12.17
N SER A 444 -5.97 -2.31 -11.37
CA SER A 444 -6.38 -1.64 -10.13
C SER A 444 -7.23 -0.40 -10.41
N THR A 445 -6.89 0.40 -11.41
CA THR A 445 -7.75 1.49 -11.87
C THR A 445 -9.16 0.99 -12.21
N LEU A 446 -9.27 -0.07 -13.00
CA LEU A 446 -10.55 -0.69 -13.35
C LEU A 446 -11.31 -1.19 -12.11
N SER A 447 -10.62 -1.87 -11.19
CA SER A 447 -11.24 -2.43 -9.98
C SER A 447 -11.70 -1.37 -8.99
N LEU A 448 -10.97 -0.26 -8.85
CA LEU A 448 -11.37 0.89 -8.03
C LEU A 448 -12.61 1.56 -8.60
N MET A 449 -12.64 1.79 -9.92
CA MET A 449 -13.80 2.38 -10.59
C MET A 449 -15.03 1.46 -10.52
N ASP A 450 -14.85 0.15 -10.66
CA ASP A 450 -15.92 -0.85 -10.50
C ASP A 450 -16.44 -0.93 -9.05
N ALA A 451 -15.57 -0.71 -8.05
CA ALA A 451 -15.95 -0.65 -6.65
C ALA A 451 -16.73 0.61 -6.25
N GLY A 452 -16.89 1.57 -7.16
CA GLY A 452 -17.51 2.87 -6.85
C GLY A 452 -16.61 3.83 -6.08
N VAL A 453 -15.28 3.58 -6.04
CA VAL A 453 -14.33 4.52 -5.46
C VAL A 453 -14.24 5.74 -6.39
N PRO A 454 -14.56 6.96 -5.93
CA PRO A 454 -14.58 8.15 -6.78
C PRO A 454 -13.16 8.69 -7.02
N ILE A 455 -12.32 7.87 -7.71
CA ILE A 455 -10.99 8.32 -8.10
C ILE A 455 -11.08 9.57 -8.97
N LYS A 456 -10.14 10.51 -8.78
CA LYS A 456 -10.12 11.80 -9.49
C LYS A 456 -9.95 11.61 -10.99
N LYS A 457 -9.11 10.64 -11.41
CA LYS A 457 -8.78 10.32 -12.80
C LYS A 457 -8.31 8.88 -12.92
N PRO A 458 -8.49 8.21 -14.07
CA PRO A 458 -7.88 6.90 -14.32
C PRO A 458 -6.36 7.02 -14.47
N VAL A 459 -5.65 5.97 -14.04
CA VAL A 459 -4.19 5.84 -14.17
C VAL A 459 -3.87 4.63 -15.02
N ALA A 460 -2.92 4.79 -15.94
CA ALA A 460 -2.35 3.71 -16.73
C ALA A 460 -0.84 3.66 -16.59
N GLY A 461 -0.27 2.46 -16.79
CA GLY A 461 1.16 2.24 -16.69
C GLY A 461 1.72 1.49 -17.91
N ILE A 462 2.95 1.85 -18.29
CA ILE A 462 3.70 1.25 -19.39
C ILE A 462 5.16 1.05 -18.99
N ALA A 463 5.83 0.03 -19.57
CA ALA A 463 7.28 -0.14 -19.44
C ALA A 463 7.96 0.07 -20.77
N MET A 464 8.98 0.92 -20.73
CA MET A 464 9.88 1.21 -21.83
C MET A 464 11.17 0.43 -21.64
N GLY A 465 11.86 0.16 -22.74
CA GLY A 465 13.19 -0.43 -22.72
C GLY A 465 14.15 0.31 -23.62
N LEU A 466 15.42 -0.09 -23.53
CA LEU A 466 16.48 0.47 -24.37
C LEU A 466 17.48 -0.62 -24.71
N ILE A 467 17.94 -0.61 -25.94
CA ILE A 467 19.09 -1.37 -26.39
C ILE A 467 20.09 -0.40 -27.05
N LYS A 468 21.30 -0.38 -26.52
CA LYS A 468 22.43 0.40 -27.04
C LYS A 468 23.48 -0.55 -27.60
N GLU A 469 23.76 -0.46 -28.90
CA GLU A 469 24.84 -1.17 -29.58
C GLU A 469 25.70 -0.17 -30.33
N GLU A 470 26.99 -0.09 -29.97
CA GLU A 470 27.96 0.86 -30.51
C GLU A 470 27.37 2.29 -30.62
N ASP A 471 27.06 2.75 -31.82
CA ASP A 471 26.48 4.07 -32.10
C ASP A 471 24.94 4.06 -32.26
N SER A 472 24.28 2.87 -32.15
CA SER A 472 22.84 2.73 -32.32
C SER A 472 22.11 2.61 -30.98
N ILE A 473 21.15 3.51 -30.75
CA ILE A 473 20.23 3.45 -29.61
C ILE A 473 18.83 3.12 -30.13
N SER A 474 18.17 2.15 -29.52
CA SER A 474 16.80 1.77 -29.81
C SER A 474 15.95 1.81 -28.57
N ILE A 475 14.98 2.71 -28.53
CA ILE A 475 14.00 2.81 -27.44
C ILE A 475 12.80 1.95 -27.78
N LEU A 476 12.39 1.09 -26.83
CA LEU A 476 11.31 0.13 -26.99
C LEU A 476 10.10 0.55 -26.15
N THR A 477 8.93 0.57 -26.77
CA THR A 477 7.66 0.78 -26.05
C THR A 477 7.04 -0.58 -25.73
N ASP A 478 6.56 -0.78 -24.52
CA ASP A 478 5.92 -2.03 -24.07
C ASP A 478 6.84 -3.26 -24.18
N ILE A 479 7.88 -3.29 -23.35
CA ILE A 479 8.82 -4.40 -23.33
C ILE A 479 8.19 -5.70 -22.84
N GLN A 480 8.57 -6.81 -23.47
CA GLN A 480 8.29 -8.16 -23.03
C GLN A 480 9.44 -8.76 -22.20
N GLY A 481 9.22 -9.95 -21.60
CA GLY A 481 10.19 -10.55 -20.67
C GLY A 481 11.59 -10.75 -21.24
N LEU A 482 11.71 -11.15 -22.52
CA LEU A 482 13.00 -11.32 -23.19
C LEU A 482 13.73 -9.98 -23.37
N GLU A 483 13.02 -8.91 -23.71
CA GLU A 483 13.57 -7.57 -23.88
C GLU A 483 13.94 -6.90 -22.55
N ASP A 484 13.18 -7.19 -21.47
CA ASP A 484 13.53 -6.79 -20.10
C ASP A 484 14.84 -7.48 -19.66
N HIS A 485 14.97 -8.79 -19.92
CA HIS A 485 16.14 -9.56 -19.53
C HIS A 485 17.41 -9.13 -20.29
N LEU A 486 17.32 -9.01 -21.62
CA LEU A 486 18.45 -8.76 -22.50
C LEU A 486 18.71 -7.28 -22.79
N GLY A 487 17.80 -6.40 -22.41
CA GLY A 487 17.90 -4.95 -22.62
C GLY A 487 18.75 -4.24 -21.59
N ASP A 488 19.06 -2.98 -21.87
CA ASP A 488 19.93 -2.12 -21.07
C ASP A 488 19.16 -1.20 -20.10
N MET A 489 17.85 -1.05 -20.30
CA MET A 489 16.96 -0.23 -19.46
C MET A 489 15.62 -0.93 -19.25
N ASP A 490 15.09 -0.86 -18.03
CA ASP A 490 13.70 -1.11 -17.67
C ASP A 490 13.14 0.19 -17.08
N PHE A 491 12.31 0.91 -17.84
CA PHE A 491 11.78 2.20 -17.46
C PHE A 491 10.25 2.18 -17.41
N LYS A 492 9.70 2.17 -16.21
CA LYS A 492 8.27 2.09 -15.93
C LYS A 492 7.72 3.47 -15.65
N VAL A 493 6.67 3.85 -16.38
CA VAL A 493 6.01 5.15 -16.23
C VAL A 493 4.52 4.94 -16.07
N ALA A 494 3.96 5.46 -14.98
CA ALA A 494 2.53 5.48 -14.72
C ALA A 494 2.02 6.90 -14.55
N GLY A 495 0.76 7.13 -14.91
CA GLY A 495 0.14 8.44 -14.74
C GLY A 495 -1.25 8.52 -15.37
N THR A 496 -1.83 9.71 -15.21
CA THR A 496 -3.11 10.11 -15.79
C THR A 496 -2.89 10.72 -17.19
N ARG A 497 -3.91 11.33 -17.76
CA ARG A 497 -3.75 12.12 -19.00
C ARG A 497 -2.92 13.39 -18.78
N ASP A 498 -2.94 13.94 -17.57
CA ASP A 498 -2.36 15.26 -17.28
C ASP A 498 -0.89 15.17 -16.84
N GLY A 499 -0.50 14.09 -16.13
CA GLY A 499 0.86 13.97 -15.63
C GLY A 499 1.22 12.58 -15.13
N ILE A 500 2.46 12.46 -14.68
CA ILE A 500 3.07 11.26 -14.12
C ILE A 500 2.68 11.16 -12.64
N THR A 501 2.29 9.95 -12.21
CA THR A 501 2.00 9.65 -10.80
C THR A 501 3.04 8.72 -10.17
N ALA A 502 3.70 7.88 -10.97
CA ALA A 502 4.84 7.09 -10.50
C ALA A 502 5.81 6.78 -11.64
N LEU A 503 7.08 6.63 -11.26
CA LEU A 503 8.15 6.32 -12.19
C LEU A 503 9.17 5.39 -11.51
N GLN A 504 9.65 4.38 -12.24
CA GLN A 504 10.75 3.52 -11.79
C GLN A 504 11.65 3.22 -12.98
N MET A 505 12.96 3.43 -12.83
CA MET A 505 13.95 3.13 -13.85
C MET A 505 15.11 2.32 -13.28
N ASP A 506 15.51 1.30 -14.01
CA ASP A 506 16.71 0.50 -13.78
C ASP A 506 17.57 0.54 -15.04
N MET A 507 18.84 0.93 -14.87
CA MET A 507 19.81 0.98 -15.94
C MET A 507 20.94 -0.01 -15.71
N LYS A 508 21.33 -0.71 -16.76
CA LYS A 508 22.44 -1.70 -16.75
C LYS A 508 23.70 -1.18 -17.45
N ILE A 509 23.62 0.00 -18.06
CA ILE A 509 24.73 0.62 -18.78
C ILE A 509 24.93 2.08 -18.36
N SER A 510 26.11 2.61 -18.62
CA SER A 510 26.44 4.02 -18.44
C SER A 510 26.20 4.87 -19.69
N GLY A 511 26.08 6.17 -19.54
CA GLY A 511 26.07 7.13 -20.64
C GLY A 511 24.76 7.26 -21.40
N ILE A 512 23.63 7.38 -20.68
CA ILE A 512 22.37 7.83 -21.26
C ILE A 512 22.33 9.34 -21.30
N THR A 513 21.97 9.86 -22.46
CA THR A 513 21.86 11.29 -22.66
C THR A 513 20.47 11.82 -22.27
N ARG A 514 20.38 13.13 -22.08
CA ARG A 514 19.13 13.84 -21.85
C ARG A 514 18.08 13.52 -22.92
N GLU A 515 18.51 13.50 -24.19
CA GLU A 515 17.63 13.28 -25.33
C GLU A 515 16.99 11.89 -25.31
N VAL A 516 17.72 10.87 -24.86
CA VAL A 516 17.18 9.50 -24.72
C VAL A 516 16.12 9.43 -23.63
N LEU A 517 16.34 10.07 -22.49
CA LEU A 517 15.32 10.16 -21.41
C LEU A 517 14.09 10.92 -21.87
N GLU A 518 14.27 12.04 -22.57
CA GLU A 518 13.17 12.85 -23.11
C GLU A 518 12.35 12.07 -24.12
N GLU A 519 12.97 11.36 -25.07
CA GLU A 519 12.28 10.51 -26.04
C GLU A 519 11.57 9.33 -25.35
N SER A 520 12.19 8.70 -24.34
CA SER A 520 11.57 7.59 -23.59
C SER A 520 10.32 8.07 -22.84
N LEU A 521 10.34 9.22 -22.21
CA LEU A 521 9.19 9.83 -21.54
C LEU A 521 8.08 10.21 -22.54
N ALA A 522 8.45 10.76 -23.69
CA ALA A 522 7.48 11.11 -24.74
C ALA A 522 6.77 9.85 -25.31
N ASN A 523 7.53 8.79 -25.62
CA ASN A 523 6.97 7.52 -26.10
C ASN A 523 6.11 6.85 -25.02
N ALA A 524 6.52 6.91 -23.75
CA ALA A 524 5.72 6.41 -22.62
C ALA A 524 4.39 7.17 -22.49
N LYS A 525 4.38 8.48 -22.73
CA LYS A 525 3.15 9.28 -22.74
C LYS A 525 2.20 8.83 -23.85
N GLU A 526 2.68 8.66 -25.07
CA GLU A 526 1.86 8.20 -26.20
C GLU A 526 1.22 6.83 -25.90
N ALA A 527 2.00 5.90 -25.36
CA ALA A 527 1.54 4.57 -24.98
C ALA A 527 0.50 4.63 -23.83
N ARG A 528 0.74 5.46 -22.83
CA ARG A 528 -0.18 5.68 -21.70
C ARG A 528 -1.53 6.20 -22.16
N MET A 529 -1.55 7.15 -23.13
CA MET A 529 -2.82 7.65 -23.70
C MET A 529 -3.64 6.53 -24.36
N GLN A 530 -3.01 5.65 -25.14
CA GLN A 530 -3.71 4.53 -25.79
C GLN A 530 -4.29 3.54 -24.75
N ILE A 531 -3.60 3.30 -23.64
CA ILE A 531 -4.09 2.43 -22.57
C ILE A 531 -5.25 3.10 -21.81
N LEU A 532 -5.17 4.40 -21.56
CA LEU A 532 -6.25 5.18 -20.93
C LEU A 532 -7.51 5.17 -21.80
N ASP A 533 -7.38 5.27 -23.13
CA ASP A 533 -8.52 5.17 -24.05
C ASP A 533 -9.25 3.82 -23.89
N LEU A 534 -8.52 2.71 -23.74
CA LEU A 534 -9.10 1.39 -23.47
C LEU A 534 -9.79 1.33 -22.10
N ILE A 535 -9.14 1.85 -21.06
CA ILE A 535 -9.71 1.85 -19.69
C ILE A 535 -11.03 2.62 -19.69
N GLU A 536 -11.06 3.83 -20.25
CA GLU A 536 -12.25 4.67 -20.34
C GLU A 536 -13.34 4.07 -21.23
N ALA A 537 -12.97 3.37 -22.32
CA ALA A 537 -13.93 2.62 -23.13
C ALA A 537 -14.54 1.42 -22.39
N THR A 538 -13.82 0.83 -21.42
CA THR A 538 -14.29 -0.30 -20.59
C THR A 538 -15.19 0.18 -19.45
N ILE A 539 -14.79 1.23 -18.76
CA ILE A 539 -15.55 1.89 -17.69
C ILE A 539 -15.28 3.38 -17.74
N GLU A 540 -16.29 4.17 -18.16
CA GLU A 540 -16.14 5.61 -18.42
C GLU A 540 -15.93 6.42 -17.14
N LYS A 541 -16.62 6.04 -16.06
CA LYS A 541 -16.56 6.69 -14.76
C LYS A 541 -16.72 5.66 -13.63
N PRO A 542 -16.27 5.95 -12.42
CA PRO A 542 -16.59 5.11 -11.26
C PRO A 542 -18.08 4.83 -11.15
N ARG A 543 -18.45 3.62 -10.68
CA ARG A 543 -19.86 3.29 -10.38
C ARG A 543 -20.45 4.35 -9.45
N GLU A 544 -21.73 4.66 -9.63
CA GLU A 544 -22.44 5.70 -8.83
C GLU A 544 -22.65 5.26 -7.37
N ASP A 545 -22.69 3.97 -7.11
CA ASP A 545 -22.79 3.39 -5.76
C ASP A 545 -21.77 2.27 -5.58
N ILE A 546 -21.42 2.01 -4.33
CA ILE A 546 -20.55 0.89 -3.96
C ILE A 546 -21.31 -0.43 -4.08
N SER A 547 -20.56 -1.54 -4.12
CA SER A 547 -21.15 -2.90 -4.15
C SER A 547 -22.12 -3.14 -2.99
N ASP A 548 -23.19 -3.91 -3.24
CA ASP A 548 -24.12 -4.33 -2.20
C ASP A 548 -23.46 -5.19 -1.10
N TYR A 549 -22.29 -5.75 -1.37
CA TYR A 549 -21.49 -6.51 -0.42
C TYR A 549 -20.51 -5.66 0.38
N ALA A 550 -20.28 -4.41 -0.04
CA ALA A 550 -19.43 -3.47 0.70
C ALA A 550 -20.16 -2.91 1.92
N PRO A 551 -19.47 -2.66 3.04
CA PRO A 551 -20.08 -2.03 4.20
C PRO A 551 -20.48 -0.58 3.88
N ARG A 552 -21.72 -0.21 4.17
CA ARG A 552 -22.18 1.18 4.13
C ARG A 552 -21.82 1.85 5.45
N LEU A 553 -21.29 3.05 5.39
CA LEU A 553 -20.94 3.84 6.56
C LEU A 553 -22.06 4.82 6.89
N PHE A 554 -22.48 4.83 8.16
CA PHE A 554 -23.42 5.78 8.74
C PHE A 554 -22.68 6.54 9.83
N THR A 555 -22.71 7.85 9.80
CA THR A 555 -22.02 8.69 10.77
C THR A 555 -22.99 9.48 11.62
N ILE A 556 -22.63 9.74 12.85
CA ILE A 556 -23.33 10.60 13.78
C ILE A 556 -22.33 11.35 14.65
N ASP A 557 -22.47 12.66 14.72
CA ASP A 557 -21.71 13.49 15.65
C ASP A 557 -22.51 13.68 16.92
N ILE A 558 -21.88 13.40 18.06
CA ILE A 558 -22.46 13.54 19.38
C ILE A 558 -21.58 14.43 20.25
N ASP A 559 -22.11 14.87 21.39
CA ASP A 559 -21.30 15.56 22.40
C ASP A 559 -20.15 14.63 22.89
N PRO A 560 -18.88 15.07 22.84
CA PRO A 560 -17.74 14.28 23.30
C PRO A 560 -17.91 13.70 24.74
N GLU A 561 -18.60 14.44 25.63
CA GLU A 561 -18.89 13.96 26.98
C GLU A 561 -19.82 12.73 27.00
N LYS A 562 -20.64 12.55 25.96
CA LYS A 562 -21.60 11.42 25.81
C LYS A 562 -20.98 10.16 25.19
N VAL A 563 -19.77 10.22 24.62
CA VAL A 563 -19.08 9.04 24.07
C VAL A 563 -18.97 7.92 25.09
N ARG A 564 -18.70 8.27 26.35
CA ARG A 564 -18.63 7.31 27.46
C ARG A 564 -19.96 6.60 27.72
N ASP A 565 -21.09 7.26 27.50
CA ASP A 565 -22.43 6.65 27.68
C ASP A 565 -22.70 5.64 26.55
N VAL A 566 -22.26 5.94 25.33
CA VAL A 566 -22.35 5.02 24.16
C VAL A 566 -21.47 3.80 24.36
N ILE A 567 -20.25 3.96 24.84
CA ILE A 567 -19.34 2.85 25.15
C ILE A 567 -19.88 2.03 26.33
N GLY A 568 -20.32 2.71 27.38
CA GLY A 568 -20.78 2.09 28.60
C GLY A 568 -19.68 1.47 29.45
N SER A 569 -19.99 1.07 30.68
CA SER A 569 -19.03 0.46 31.62
C SER A 569 -18.43 -0.84 31.03
N GLY A 570 -17.11 -0.82 30.72
CA GLY A 570 -16.41 -1.96 30.14
C GLY A 570 -16.91 -2.36 28.74
N GLY A 571 -17.44 -1.40 27.97
CA GLY A 571 -17.94 -1.64 26.61
C GLY A 571 -19.33 -2.29 26.52
N LYS A 572 -20.05 -2.42 27.63
CA LYS A 572 -21.34 -3.16 27.68
C LYS A 572 -22.43 -2.55 26.79
N THR A 573 -22.51 -1.22 26.69
CA THR A 573 -23.55 -0.56 25.91
C THR A 573 -23.30 -0.72 24.43
N ILE A 574 -22.08 -0.44 23.97
CA ILE A 574 -21.70 -0.57 22.57
C ILE A 574 -21.80 -2.02 22.08
N ASN A 575 -21.35 -2.99 22.89
CA ASN A 575 -21.46 -4.41 22.56
C ASN A 575 -22.91 -4.86 22.44
N LYS A 576 -23.82 -4.33 23.28
CA LYS A 576 -25.27 -4.63 23.17
C LYS A 576 -25.85 -4.12 21.84
N ILE A 577 -25.43 -2.94 21.38
CA ILE A 577 -25.87 -2.42 20.07
C ILE A 577 -25.35 -3.32 18.95
N ILE A 578 -24.05 -3.68 19.01
CA ILE A 578 -23.41 -4.58 18.03
C ILE A 578 -24.11 -5.93 17.99
N ASP A 579 -24.38 -6.55 19.14
CA ASP A 579 -25.05 -7.85 19.25
C ASP A 579 -26.50 -7.82 18.69
N GLU A 580 -27.22 -6.71 18.88
CA GLU A 580 -28.61 -6.56 18.44
C GLU A 580 -28.75 -6.20 16.94
N THR A 581 -27.72 -5.62 16.35
CA THR A 581 -27.78 -5.07 14.97
C THR A 581 -26.80 -5.75 14.02
N GLY A 582 -25.76 -6.41 14.52
CA GLY A 582 -24.73 -7.05 13.69
C GLY A 582 -23.82 -6.06 12.96
N VAL A 583 -23.74 -4.80 13.40
CA VAL A 583 -22.91 -3.74 12.81
C VAL A 583 -21.54 -3.66 13.49
N THR A 584 -20.60 -2.97 12.88
CA THR A 584 -19.36 -2.50 13.52
C THR A 584 -19.53 -1.05 13.91
N ILE A 585 -19.09 -0.65 15.12
CA ILE A 585 -19.20 0.72 15.63
C ILE A 585 -17.81 1.19 16.07
N GLU A 586 -17.41 2.34 15.55
CA GLU A 586 -16.18 3.03 15.89
C GLU A 586 -16.53 4.36 16.54
N THR A 587 -15.81 4.74 17.60
CA THR A 587 -16.03 5.97 18.34
C THR A 587 -14.72 6.74 18.45
N GLU A 588 -14.76 8.04 18.12
CA GLU A 588 -13.63 8.94 18.29
C GLU A 588 -13.84 9.82 19.53
N ASP A 589 -12.76 10.28 20.15
CA ASP A 589 -12.81 11.07 21.40
C ASP A 589 -13.47 12.44 21.19
N ASP A 590 -13.51 12.94 19.96
CA ASP A 590 -14.17 14.20 19.60
C ASP A 590 -15.69 14.11 19.45
N GLY A 591 -16.25 12.89 19.55
CA GLY A 591 -17.68 12.61 19.45
C GLY A 591 -18.13 12.14 18.08
N HIS A 592 -17.24 11.97 17.12
CA HIS A 592 -17.57 11.33 15.84
C HIS A 592 -17.75 9.83 16.02
N ILE A 593 -18.89 9.28 15.59
CA ILE A 593 -19.19 7.85 15.63
C ILE A 593 -19.50 7.35 14.23
N THR A 594 -18.78 6.32 13.81
CA THR A 594 -18.99 5.62 12.53
C THR A 594 -19.60 4.26 12.78
N VAL A 595 -20.69 3.96 12.08
CA VAL A 595 -21.36 2.65 12.07
C VAL A 595 -21.22 2.04 10.68
N ALA A 596 -20.54 0.89 10.58
CA ALA A 596 -20.37 0.16 9.32
C ALA A 596 -21.31 -1.05 9.28
N SER A 597 -22.09 -1.19 8.19
CA SER A 597 -23.04 -2.28 8.00
C SER A 597 -23.22 -2.61 6.52
N THR A 598 -23.23 -3.91 6.18
CA THR A 598 -23.66 -4.38 4.86
C THR A 598 -25.18 -4.32 4.67
N ASP A 599 -25.95 -4.23 5.77
CA ASP A 599 -27.41 -4.05 5.75
C ASP A 599 -27.78 -2.64 6.20
N GLY A 600 -28.36 -1.86 5.27
CA GLY A 600 -28.74 -0.47 5.53
C GLY A 600 -29.82 -0.30 6.63
N ALA A 601 -30.67 -1.30 6.85
CA ALA A 601 -31.67 -1.26 7.91
C ALA A 601 -31.02 -1.42 9.29
N SER A 602 -30.07 -2.33 9.42
CA SER A 602 -29.27 -2.56 10.63
C SER A 602 -28.43 -1.33 10.99
N GLY A 603 -27.78 -0.68 10.02
CA GLY A 603 -27.02 0.55 10.24
C GLY A 603 -27.89 1.69 10.76
N LYS A 604 -29.07 1.93 10.16
CA LYS A 604 -30.01 2.94 10.63
C LYS A 604 -30.51 2.64 12.04
N LYS A 605 -30.83 1.39 12.34
CA LYS A 605 -31.26 0.96 13.67
C LYS A 605 -30.19 1.24 14.71
N ALA A 606 -28.91 0.95 14.41
CA ALA A 606 -27.81 1.24 15.32
C ALA A 606 -27.67 2.75 15.59
N ILE A 607 -27.78 3.60 14.57
CA ILE A 607 -27.78 5.06 14.74
C ILE A 607 -28.95 5.54 15.60
N GLU A 608 -30.14 4.95 15.42
CA GLU A 608 -31.29 5.28 16.27
C GLU A 608 -31.06 4.89 17.74
N MET A 609 -30.47 3.73 17.98
CA MET A 609 -30.10 3.28 19.33
C MET A 609 -29.05 4.22 19.96
N ILE A 610 -28.01 4.64 19.22
CA ILE A 610 -27.02 5.60 19.70
C ILE A 610 -27.70 6.93 20.02
N ARG A 611 -28.56 7.44 19.14
CA ARG A 611 -29.33 8.69 19.38
C ARG A 611 -30.16 8.61 20.66
N ALA A 612 -30.84 7.49 20.89
CA ALA A 612 -31.64 7.30 22.09
C ALA A 612 -30.80 7.33 23.38
N ILE A 613 -29.54 6.87 23.32
CA ILE A 613 -28.62 6.92 24.46
C ILE A 613 -28.17 8.34 24.75
N VAL A 614 -27.76 9.10 23.72
CA VAL A 614 -27.17 10.44 23.88
C VAL A 614 -28.20 11.55 24.07
N THR A 615 -29.45 11.32 23.62
CA THR A 615 -30.52 12.28 23.81
C THR A 615 -31.06 12.19 25.24
N ASP A 616 -31.05 13.29 25.96
CA ASP A 616 -31.63 13.34 27.29
C ASP A 616 -33.17 13.42 27.20
N PRO A 617 -33.88 12.51 27.89
CA PRO A 617 -35.34 12.50 27.89
C PRO A 617 -35.91 13.83 28.36
N GLN A 618 -36.95 14.31 27.72
CA GLN A 618 -37.67 15.53 28.09
C GLN A 618 -39.09 15.21 28.62
N VAL A 619 -39.59 16.07 29.48
CA VAL A 619 -40.97 15.94 29.91
C VAL A 619 -41.92 16.10 28.72
N GLY A 620 -42.73 15.08 28.49
CA GLY A 620 -43.64 14.99 27.38
C GLY A 620 -43.27 13.94 26.33
N ASP A 621 -42.01 13.45 26.32
CA ASP A 621 -41.56 12.41 25.39
C ASP A 621 -42.28 11.07 25.63
N VAL A 622 -42.45 10.32 24.55
CA VAL A 622 -43.07 9.00 24.55
C VAL A 622 -42.06 7.94 24.12
N TYR A 623 -41.89 6.91 24.95
CA TYR A 623 -40.98 5.80 24.70
C TYR A 623 -41.73 4.48 24.76
N THR A 624 -41.31 3.50 23.96
CA THR A 624 -41.69 2.09 24.17
C THR A 624 -40.44 1.39 24.77
N GLY A 625 -40.56 0.96 26.01
CA GLY A 625 -39.45 0.37 26.76
C GLY A 625 -39.83 -0.98 27.36
N LYS A 626 -38.82 -1.73 27.82
CA LYS A 626 -39.00 -3.03 28.48
C LYS A 626 -39.04 -2.90 30.01
N VAL A 627 -39.93 -3.67 30.65
CA VAL A 627 -39.97 -3.79 32.09
C VAL A 627 -38.73 -4.56 32.57
N THR A 628 -37.81 -3.87 33.28
CA THR A 628 -36.57 -4.47 33.85
C THR A 628 -36.77 -5.05 35.22
N ARG A 629 -37.57 -4.39 36.04
CA ARG A 629 -37.87 -4.77 37.45
C ARG A 629 -39.26 -4.38 37.83
N ILE A 630 -39.88 -5.20 38.68
CA ILE A 630 -41.16 -4.91 39.33
C ILE A 630 -40.95 -4.77 40.82
N MET A 631 -41.56 -3.73 41.42
CA MET A 631 -41.57 -3.45 42.84
C MET A 631 -42.99 -3.18 43.26
N ASN A 632 -43.29 -3.28 44.60
CA ASN A 632 -44.64 -3.09 45.13
C ASN A 632 -45.27 -1.72 44.79
N PHE A 633 -44.44 -0.71 44.49
CA PHE A 633 -44.88 0.67 44.20
C PHE A 633 -44.89 1.01 42.70
N GLY A 634 -44.39 0.11 41.81
CA GLY A 634 -44.30 0.39 40.39
C GLY A 634 -43.34 -0.52 39.64
N ALA A 635 -43.19 -0.30 38.34
CA ALA A 635 -42.26 -0.99 37.47
C ALA A 635 -41.17 -0.03 36.98
N PHE A 636 -39.95 -0.54 36.86
CA PHE A 636 -38.87 0.17 36.15
C PHE A 636 -38.90 -0.22 34.69
N ILE A 637 -38.92 0.78 33.82
CA ILE A 637 -38.95 0.63 32.38
C ILE A 637 -37.64 1.13 31.78
N GLU A 638 -36.90 0.31 31.08
CA GLU A 638 -35.73 0.76 30.28
C GLU A 638 -36.25 1.44 29.02
N ILE A 639 -36.17 2.78 28.96
CA ILE A 639 -36.64 3.60 27.86
C ILE A 639 -35.58 3.82 26.78
N ALA A 640 -34.30 3.67 27.13
CA ALA A 640 -33.15 3.53 26.24
C ALA A 640 -32.10 2.71 26.97
N ILE A 641 -31.09 2.20 26.25
CA ILE A 641 -30.03 1.37 26.83
C ILE A 641 -29.37 2.15 27.98
N GLY A 642 -29.44 1.61 29.20
CA GLY A 642 -28.86 2.23 30.39
C GLY A 642 -29.71 3.37 31.04
N LYS A 643 -30.86 3.74 30.45
CA LYS A 643 -31.77 4.75 31.01
C LYS A 643 -33.08 4.10 31.46
N GLU A 644 -33.30 4.07 32.75
CA GLU A 644 -34.53 3.54 33.39
C GLU A 644 -35.39 4.66 33.91
N GLY A 645 -36.72 4.53 33.76
CA GLY A 645 -37.71 5.38 34.38
C GLY A 645 -38.67 4.58 35.28
N LEU A 646 -39.21 5.23 36.29
CA LEU A 646 -40.21 4.63 37.20
C LEU A 646 -41.61 4.85 36.65
N LEU A 647 -42.30 3.77 36.32
CA LEU A 647 -43.74 3.74 36.12
C LEU A 647 -44.44 3.37 37.46
N HIS A 648 -44.84 4.42 38.20
CA HIS A 648 -45.53 4.20 39.50
C HIS A 648 -46.88 3.47 39.28
N ILE A 649 -47.30 2.61 40.21
CA ILE A 649 -48.51 1.80 40.15
C ILE A 649 -49.74 2.64 39.77
N SER A 650 -49.86 3.87 40.26
CA SER A 650 -50.97 4.80 39.96
C SER A 650 -50.94 5.37 38.54
N GLN A 651 -49.87 5.18 37.81
CA GLN A 651 -49.64 5.67 36.46
C GLN A 651 -49.71 4.60 35.40
N ILE A 652 -50.03 3.34 35.78
CA ILE A 652 -50.15 2.23 34.86
C ILE A 652 -51.46 2.29 34.04
N ASP A 653 -52.59 2.54 34.75
CA ASP A 653 -53.94 2.55 34.14
C ASP A 653 -54.85 3.59 34.80
N HIS A 654 -55.97 3.95 34.16
CA HIS A 654 -57.06 4.72 34.75
C HIS A 654 -57.85 3.91 35.78
N ALA A 655 -57.96 2.58 35.63
CA ALA A 655 -58.50 1.69 36.64
C ALA A 655 -57.47 1.49 37.78
N ARG A 656 -58.01 1.25 38.99
CA ARG A 656 -57.12 1.01 40.15
C ARG A 656 -56.41 -0.34 39.98
N THR A 657 -55.09 -0.30 39.94
CA THR A 657 -54.23 -1.50 39.93
C THR A 657 -53.88 -1.86 41.36
N ASP A 658 -54.24 -3.04 41.84
CA ASP A 658 -53.96 -3.48 43.20
C ASP A 658 -52.54 -4.04 43.33
N LYS A 659 -52.02 -4.73 42.31
CA LYS A 659 -50.63 -5.19 42.24
C LYS A 659 -50.08 -4.96 40.84
N VAL A 660 -48.79 -4.57 40.74
CA VAL A 660 -48.12 -4.31 39.47
C VAL A 660 -48.02 -5.56 38.62
N GLU A 661 -47.81 -6.72 39.24
CA GLU A 661 -47.69 -8.04 38.61
C GLU A 661 -48.99 -8.51 37.95
N ASP A 662 -50.14 -7.90 38.30
CA ASP A 662 -51.44 -8.27 37.66
C ASP A 662 -51.57 -7.66 36.26
N VAL A 663 -50.75 -6.66 35.93
CA VAL A 663 -50.82 -5.90 34.64
C VAL A 663 -49.53 -5.96 33.84
N LEU A 664 -48.38 -6.13 34.48
CA LEU A 664 -47.06 -6.10 33.86
C LEU A 664 -46.20 -7.26 34.36
N ALA A 665 -45.46 -7.89 33.42
CA ALA A 665 -44.42 -8.86 33.74
C ALA A 665 -43.02 -8.32 33.33
N VAL A 666 -41.98 -8.82 33.99
CA VAL A 666 -40.59 -8.50 33.60
C VAL A 666 -40.35 -8.98 32.16
N GLY A 667 -39.87 -8.07 31.31
CA GLY A 667 -39.68 -8.33 29.88
C GLY A 667 -40.78 -7.82 28.97
N ASP A 668 -41.91 -7.37 29.52
CA ASP A 668 -43.00 -6.78 28.73
C ASP A 668 -42.57 -5.47 28.09
N GLU A 669 -43.04 -5.24 26.86
CA GLU A 669 -42.88 -3.92 26.19
C GLU A 669 -44.06 -3.02 26.52
N VAL A 670 -43.78 -1.84 27.04
CA VAL A 670 -44.77 -0.86 27.48
C VAL A 670 -44.47 0.50 26.89
N THR A 671 -45.51 1.10 26.25
CA THR A 671 -45.39 2.48 25.79
C THR A 671 -45.76 3.42 26.94
N VAL A 672 -44.84 4.34 27.26
CA VAL A 672 -44.93 5.26 28.39
C VAL A 672 -44.56 6.67 28.00
N LYS A 673 -45.13 7.67 28.69
CA LYS A 673 -44.83 9.08 28.53
C LYS A 673 -44.04 9.58 29.73
N VAL A 674 -42.98 10.38 29.51
CA VAL A 674 -42.26 11.07 30.57
C VAL A 674 -43.13 12.19 31.13
N THR A 675 -43.45 12.10 32.40
CA THR A 675 -44.31 13.07 33.08
C THR A 675 -43.52 14.08 33.91
N GLU A 676 -42.40 13.67 34.48
CA GLU A 676 -41.55 14.50 35.33
C GLU A 676 -40.13 13.94 35.37
N ILE A 677 -39.15 14.84 35.44
CA ILE A 677 -37.76 14.52 35.75
C ILE A 677 -37.39 15.28 37.01
N ASP A 678 -37.04 14.57 38.06
CA ASP A 678 -36.76 15.19 39.36
C ASP A 678 -35.37 15.87 39.36
N LYS A 679 -35.07 16.63 40.41
CA LYS A 679 -33.78 17.33 40.58
C LYS A 679 -32.56 16.39 40.69
N GLN A 680 -32.80 15.08 40.87
CA GLN A 680 -31.76 14.04 40.94
C GLN A 680 -31.64 13.25 39.60
N GLY A 681 -32.36 13.71 38.55
CA GLY A 681 -32.35 13.08 37.21
C GLY A 681 -33.21 11.81 37.12
N ARG A 682 -34.04 11.50 38.12
CA ARG A 682 -34.93 10.33 38.06
C ARG A 682 -36.13 10.62 37.21
N ILE A 683 -36.42 9.72 36.27
CA ILE A 683 -37.47 9.84 35.24
C ILE A 683 -38.74 9.18 35.77
N ASN A 684 -39.83 9.94 35.84
CA ASN A 684 -41.16 9.44 36.14
C ASN A 684 -41.96 9.26 34.87
N LEU A 685 -42.53 8.06 34.71
CA LEU A 685 -43.23 7.59 33.54
C LEU A 685 -44.74 7.39 33.84
N SER A 686 -45.56 7.54 32.78
CA SER A 686 -46.99 7.28 32.85
C SER A 686 -47.48 6.59 31.57
N ARG A 687 -48.05 5.40 31.69
CA ARG A 687 -48.82 4.74 30.64
C ARG A 687 -50.21 5.34 30.57
N LYS A 688 -50.78 5.64 31.71
CA LYS A 688 -52.10 6.25 31.90
C LYS A 688 -52.29 7.53 31.09
N ALA A 689 -51.23 8.35 30.93
CA ALA A 689 -51.28 9.59 30.15
C ALA A 689 -51.48 9.38 28.66
N LEU A 690 -51.30 8.16 28.15
CA LEU A 690 -51.46 7.75 26.75
C LEU A 690 -52.77 6.98 26.50
N LEU A 691 -53.45 6.52 27.58
CA LEU A 691 -54.71 5.81 27.48
C LEU A 691 -55.87 6.81 27.41
N GLU A 692 -56.88 6.54 26.60
CA GLU A 692 -58.11 7.31 26.56
C GLU A 692 -58.79 7.27 27.93
N LYS A 693 -59.22 8.40 28.43
CA LYS A 693 -60.02 8.42 29.67
C LYS A 693 -61.31 7.69 29.45
N PRO A 694 -61.67 6.71 30.29
CA PRO A 694 -63.00 6.10 30.20
C PRO A 694 -64.03 7.19 30.36
N GLU A 695 -65.03 7.28 29.45
CA GLU A 695 -66.17 8.17 29.55
C GLU A 695 -66.87 7.86 30.91
N ARG A 696 -67.00 8.89 31.73
CA ARG A 696 -67.88 8.80 32.91
C ARG A 696 -69.29 8.63 32.39
N GLU A 697 -69.95 7.49 32.64
CA GLU A 697 -71.38 7.39 32.57
C GLU A 697 -71.98 8.39 33.59
N ASP A 698 -72.56 9.48 33.05
CA ASP A 698 -73.40 10.39 33.82
C ASP A 698 -74.58 9.63 34.38
N LYS A 699 -74.64 9.47 35.72
CA LYS A 699 -75.87 9.07 36.38
C LYS A 699 -76.86 10.24 36.26
N GLU A 700 -77.70 10.20 35.23
CA GLU A 700 -78.92 11.03 35.11
C GLU A 700 -79.91 10.74 36.22
N ASP A 701 -80.37 11.81 36.85
CA ASP A 701 -81.50 12.10 37.72
C ASP A 701 -82.67 11.13 37.72
N TYR A 702 -82.89 10.53 38.86
CA TYR A 702 -84.25 10.17 39.31
C TYR A 702 -84.84 11.25 40.23
N LYS A 703 -85.44 12.30 39.65
CA LYS A 703 -86.46 13.15 40.26
C LYS A 703 -87.64 13.17 39.33
N ASN A 704 -88.68 12.42 39.69
CA ASN A 704 -90.09 12.93 39.74
C ASN A 704 -91.08 11.78 40.10
N ASN A 705 -91.79 11.96 41.14
CA ASN A 705 -93.22 11.78 41.48
C ASN A 705 -93.43 11.10 42.79
N SER A 706 -93.88 11.90 43.78
CA SER A 706 -95.20 11.74 44.35
C SER A 706 -95.45 12.82 45.43
N LYS A 707 -96.63 13.40 45.34
CA LYS A 707 -97.20 14.44 46.17
C LYS A 707 -97.60 13.91 47.55
N ALA A 708 -97.56 14.88 48.49
CA ALA A 708 -98.47 15.15 49.59
C ALA A 708 -98.48 14.15 50.80
N GLU A 709 -98.13 14.62 51.94
CA GLU A 709 -99.06 15.11 52.98
C GLU A 709 -98.30 15.66 54.16
N ALA A 710 -98.76 16.78 54.68
CA ALA A 710 -98.33 17.47 55.86
C ALA A 710 -98.81 16.82 57.14
N TRP A 711 -98.11 16.99 58.24
CA TRP A 711 -98.55 17.32 59.56
C TRP A 711 -97.44 17.09 60.62
N PRO A 712 -97.50 17.62 61.90
CA PRO A 712 -96.87 18.91 62.29
C PRO A 712 -95.76 18.73 63.39
N ALA A 713 -95.23 19.93 63.75
CA ALA A 713 -94.35 20.17 64.85
C ALA A 713 -94.60 19.44 66.14
N ASP A 714 -93.53 19.08 66.85
CA ASP A 714 -93.18 19.56 68.15
C ASP A 714 -91.96 18.85 68.79
N GLU A 715 -91.27 19.63 69.55
CA GLU A 715 -90.38 19.30 70.71
C GLU A 715 -88.96 18.86 70.47
N ASP A 716 -88.11 19.88 70.57
CA ASP A 716 -86.81 19.85 71.25
C ASP A 716 -86.92 19.26 72.69
N PRO A 717 -86.07 18.40 73.16
CA PRO A 717 -85.01 18.97 74.02
C PRO A 717 -83.65 18.32 73.92
N ARG A 718 -82.68 19.19 73.75
CA ARG A 718 -81.37 19.25 74.39
C ARG A 718 -81.00 18.08 75.34
N ASN A 719 -79.73 17.78 75.25
CA ASN A 719 -78.88 17.27 76.26
C ASN A 719 -78.73 15.77 76.44
N LYS A 720 -77.69 15.23 75.89
CA LYS A 720 -76.45 14.98 76.70
C LYS A 720 -75.29 14.55 75.86
#